data_576844ea99fa3a3a6b46e75ebed14764
#
_entry.id   576844ea99fa3a3a6b46e75ebed14764
#
_cell.length_a   1.000
_cell.length_b   1.000
_cell.length_c   1.000
_cell.angle_alpha   90.00
_cell.angle_beta   90.00
_cell.angle_gamma   90.00
#
_symmetry.space_group_name_H-M   'P 1'
#
loop_
_entity.id
_entity.type
_entity.pdbx_description
1 polymer ?
#
loop_
_entity_poly.entity_id
_entity_poly.type
_entity_poly.pdbx_seq_one_letter_code
_entity_poly.pdbx_strand_id
1 'polypeptide(L)'
;IAGVINFELKDDAEGMSFEYRYGEFEEGDGDLHQYMGNIGLPLGEDGFMNITASWMEQDPTSRSVQRTDAATLIATGNAAQRSTVRQPYAQIWGGPEYRDNWNVFFNSGIELSSTQEIYAFGNYGKRETEGGFFFRNPNSRGGVYTNGWGGGAPRAIVDTNIAPGQTGVTSNCPALLSPGSGGSGVALDAAAVAADAAALSALPGNCWALNQILPGGYTPQFGGQLKDASLVGGIRGEISPDFSYDFSGSYGRNKSSFFLNNTWNPSNGPNGIVNGALQRDFDIGSYTQTEFSLNADFVYSMPVDGFASDLSIAFGAEWRDERFETIIGERAAWNAGDYAFQNNDGSNTYSDGVTALPNLSIGAHGFAGFSPQQAGLWSRKNVAFYGEAEADVTDNFTAALAVRYEDFDSFGDTTEFKVAGRYRINDDLSLRASFNTGFRAPTPGQENVTKVSTITIDGELQQRGQIPPTNPIAMFLGAEALNSEDSKNFSAGFVWDITPDINVTVDYFEIEVEDRISQTGSITISNEAVPAGVACPLARANPIGNMSLCLQELGIPGAADLTSVSFYTNDFETTTTGIDLVASWDLDWGDMGSGNLIAAWNWTETEVDNAGSEVSRNRVVSLENFNPENRGVFTYNHFYNDFRFLARLRTYDDWIVGDWSGDPTLAGSNGTGHNIDCTFGVYRDNCYDGENIFDVEAAYTWNDNYTFIVGANNLFDEEGEKAIDNMDGTIGSGNKYTGSTPWGIEGAFYYARLRVDF
;
A
#
# COMPACT_ATOMS: atom_id res chain seq x y z
N ILE A 1 1.90 15.82 11.41
CA ILE A 1 2.79 15.15 12.29
C ILE A 1 4.19 15.64 11.97
N ALA A 2 5.04 15.10 11.25
CA ALA A 2 6.43 15.55 11.15
C ALA A 2 6.85 15.80 9.69
N GLY A 3 7.06 17.07 9.36
CA GLY A 3 7.65 17.52 8.11
C GLY A 3 6.66 18.11 7.11
N VAL A 4 7.17 19.05 6.31
CA VAL A 4 6.46 19.68 5.20
C VAL A 4 7.32 19.58 3.95
N ILE A 5 6.74 19.10 2.86
CA ILE A 5 7.37 19.10 1.54
C ILE A 5 6.79 20.26 0.77
N ASN A 6 7.62 21.22 0.37
CA ASN A 6 7.22 22.31 -0.49
C ASN A 6 7.58 22.00 -1.95
N PHE A 7 6.63 22.21 -2.85
CA PHE A 7 6.83 22.05 -4.30
C PHE A 7 6.79 23.42 -4.95
N GLU A 8 7.83 23.73 -5.71
CA GLU A 8 7.84 24.89 -6.60
C GLU A 8 7.32 24.47 -7.97
N LEU A 9 6.27 25.15 -8.44
CA LEU A 9 5.63 24.83 -9.71
C LEU A 9 6.30 25.64 -10.83
N LYS A 10 6.44 25.02 -12.01
CA LYS A 10 6.90 25.71 -13.21
C LYS A 10 5.91 26.82 -13.59
N ASP A 11 6.43 28.00 -13.81
CA ASP A 11 5.69 29.22 -14.17
C ASP A 11 6.19 29.88 -15.47
N ASP A 12 7.09 29.21 -16.20
CA ASP A 12 7.58 29.67 -17.48
C ASP A 12 6.43 29.93 -18.46
N ALA A 13 6.36 31.13 -19.06
CA ALA A 13 5.40 31.52 -20.07
C ALA A 13 5.84 31.15 -21.51
N GLU A 14 7.05 30.66 -21.68
CA GLU A 14 7.65 30.28 -22.96
C GLU A 14 8.51 29.02 -22.79
N GLY A 15 8.92 28.42 -23.90
CA GLY A 15 9.76 27.25 -23.89
C GLY A 15 8.97 25.93 -23.91
N MET A 16 9.64 24.90 -24.37
CA MET A 16 9.10 23.56 -24.50
C MET A 16 10.19 22.54 -24.23
N SER A 17 9.84 21.49 -23.51
CA SER A 17 10.70 20.33 -23.36
C SER A 17 9.97 19.02 -23.67
N PHE A 18 10.70 18.05 -24.19
CA PHE A 18 10.20 16.72 -24.44
C PHE A 18 11.24 15.70 -23.98
N GLU A 19 10.80 14.63 -23.32
CA GLU A 19 11.66 13.54 -22.87
C GLU A 19 11.03 12.19 -23.26
N TYR A 20 11.86 11.30 -23.77
CA TYR A 20 11.53 9.90 -23.96
C TYR A 20 12.54 9.04 -23.22
N ARG A 21 12.06 8.06 -22.46
CA ARG A 21 12.86 7.06 -21.75
C ARG A 21 12.42 5.67 -22.13
N TYR A 22 13.40 4.82 -22.47
CA TYR A 22 13.26 3.38 -22.59
C TYR A 22 14.16 2.71 -21.58
N GLY A 23 13.73 1.59 -20.99
CA GLY A 23 14.55 0.78 -20.10
C GLY A 23 13.98 -0.61 -19.90
N GLU A 24 14.85 -1.52 -19.45
CA GLU A 24 14.51 -2.91 -19.14
C GLU A 24 15.38 -3.44 -18.01
N PHE A 25 14.92 -4.48 -17.30
CA PHE A 25 15.72 -5.18 -16.30
C PHE A 25 16.69 -6.16 -16.95
N GLU A 26 17.77 -6.53 -16.25
CA GLU A 26 18.78 -7.48 -16.74
C GLU A 26 18.18 -8.85 -17.11
N GLU A 27 17.13 -9.29 -16.41
CA GLU A 27 16.40 -10.53 -16.71
C GLU A 27 15.65 -10.48 -18.05
N GLY A 28 15.61 -9.33 -18.75
CA GLY A 28 14.95 -9.14 -20.04
C GLY A 28 13.43 -9.05 -19.92
N ASP A 29 12.94 -8.47 -18.84
CA ASP A 29 11.54 -8.17 -18.57
C ASP A 29 11.36 -6.74 -18.05
N GLY A 30 10.11 -6.29 -17.86
CA GLY A 30 9.81 -4.97 -17.36
C GLY A 30 10.12 -3.84 -18.33
N ASP A 31 10.00 -4.10 -19.65
CA ASP A 31 10.16 -3.08 -20.70
C ASP A 31 9.37 -1.83 -20.37
N LEU A 32 10.07 -0.70 -20.20
CA LEU A 32 9.52 0.61 -19.86
C LEU A 32 9.56 1.54 -21.04
N HIS A 33 8.41 2.12 -21.38
CA HIS A 33 8.30 3.27 -22.27
C HIS A 33 7.68 4.44 -21.54
N GLN A 34 8.41 5.54 -21.43
CA GLN A 34 7.93 6.75 -20.77
C GLN A 34 8.14 7.97 -21.67
N TYR A 35 7.09 8.79 -21.79
CA TYR A 35 7.11 10.06 -22.50
C TYR A 35 6.71 11.16 -21.55
N MET A 36 7.39 12.29 -21.58
CA MET A 36 7.06 13.48 -20.83
C MET A 36 7.26 14.72 -21.71
N GLY A 37 6.33 15.65 -21.63
CA GLY A 37 6.41 16.92 -22.31
C GLY A 37 5.99 18.06 -21.40
N ASN A 38 6.62 19.21 -21.54
CA ASN A 38 6.26 20.43 -20.85
C ASN A 38 6.26 21.59 -21.85
N ILE A 39 5.31 22.51 -21.71
CA ILE A 39 5.22 23.73 -22.52
C ILE A 39 4.78 24.92 -21.68
N GLY A 40 5.48 26.01 -21.81
CA GLY A 40 5.10 27.33 -21.33
C GLY A 40 4.32 28.09 -22.42
N LEU A 41 3.25 28.75 -22.03
CA LEU A 41 2.40 29.56 -22.93
C LEU A 41 2.10 30.90 -22.25
N PRO A 42 2.20 32.04 -22.96
CA PRO A 42 1.79 33.32 -22.40
C PRO A 42 0.25 33.42 -22.33
N LEU A 43 -0.25 33.94 -21.23
CA LEU A 43 -1.66 34.30 -21.05
C LEU A 43 -1.80 35.83 -21.01
N GLY A 44 -2.16 36.43 -22.17
CA GLY A 44 -2.19 37.89 -22.31
C GLY A 44 -0.78 38.50 -22.31
N GLU A 45 -0.65 39.70 -21.73
CA GLU A 45 0.64 40.41 -21.63
C GLU A 45 1.37 40.10 -20.32
N ASP A 46 0.63 39.78 -19.26
CA ASP A 46 1.16 39.66 -17.89
C ASP A 46 0.74 38.32 -17.21
N GLY A 47 0.59 37.25 -17.98
CA GLY A 47 0.22 35.95 -17.43
C GLY A 47 0.92 34.79 -18.10
N PHE A 48 0.91 33.64 -17.43
CA PHE A 48 1.50 32.39 -17.89
C PHE A 48 0.54 31.20 -17.73
N MET A 49 0.74 30.20 -18.57
CA MET A 49 0.20 28.85 -18.40
C MET A 49 1.30 27.84 -18.73
N ASN A 50 1.69 27.05 -17.75
CA ASN A 50 2.64 25.97 -17.93
C ASN A 50 1.90 24.63 -17.88
N ILE A 51 2.10 23.75 -18.87
CA ILE A 51 1.42 22.48 -18.98
C ILE A 51 2.47 21.38 -19.07
N THR A 52 2.36 20.37 -18.21
CA THR A 52 3.15 19.14 -18.24
C THR A 52 2.22 17.96 -18.53
N ALA A 53 2.60 17.10 -19.46
CA ALA A 53 1.91 15.85 -19.72
C ALA A 53 2.92 14.68 -19.69
N SER A 54 2.51 13.56 -19.12
CA SER A 54 3.32 12.33 -19.10
C SER A 54 2.46 11.13 -19.46
N TRP A 55 3.11 10.14 -20.07
CA TRP A 55 2.53 8.84 -20.38
C TRP A 55 3.58 7.76 -20.16
N MET A 56 3.18 6.59 -19.62
CA MET A 56 4.08 5.49 -19.31
C MET A 56 3.35 4.16 -19.48
N GLU A 57 4.03 3.20 -20.09
CA GLU A 57 3.72 1.77 -20.04
C GLU A 57 4.93 1.00 -19.54
N GLN A 58 4.67 -0.08 -18.80
CA GLN A 58 5.70 -0.99 -18.35
C GLN A 58 5.17 -2.42 -18.33
N ASP A 59 5.92 -3.33 -18.93
CA ASP A 59 5.63 -4.74 -18.88
C ASP A 59 5.86 -5.31 -17.46
N PRO A 60 5.14 -6.36 -17.06
CA PRO A 60 5.33 -6.96 -15.74
C PRO A 60 6.68 -7.66 -15.63
N THR A 61 7.21 -7.73 -14.41
CA THR A 61 8.39 -8.54 -14.11
C THR A 61 8.03 -9.84 -13.42
N SER A 62 8.96 -10.79 -13.36
CA SER A 62 8.77 -12.04 -12.64
C SER A 62 10.03 -12.48 -11.92
N ARG A 63 9.99 -12.41 -10.59
CA ARG A 63 11.04 -12.93 -9.67
C ARG A 63 10.50 -14.14 -8.90
N SER A 64 9.82 -15.04 -9.63
CA SER A 64 9.12 -16.19 -9.07
C SER A 64 9.95 -17.45 -9.11
N VAL A 65 9.65 -18.37 -8.20
CA VAL A 65 10.03 -19.78 -8.29
C VAL A 65 8.77 -20.64 -8.39
N GLN A 66 8.90 -21.84 -8.98
CA GLN A 66 7.74 -22.71 -9.08
C GLN A 66 7.39 -23.28 -7.69
N ARG A 67 6.13 -23.09 -7.30
CA ARG A 67 5.61 -23.69 -6.06
C ARG A 67 5.74 -25.18 -6.07
N THR A 68 6.11 -25.77 -4.94
CA THR A 68 6.32 -27.22 -4.78
C THR A 68 5.07 -28.01 -5.14
N ASP A 69 3.89 -27.55 -4.71
CA ASP A 69 2.60 -28.19 -5.00
C ASP A 69 2.24 -28.14 -6.48
N ALA A 70 2.51 -27.02 -7.16
CA ALA A 70 2.32 -26.90 -8.61
C ALA A 70 3.34 -27.72 -9.40
N ALA A 71 4.61 -27.74 -8.99
CA ALA A 71 5.64 -28.59 -9.60
C ALA A 71 5.26 -30.07 -9.52
N THR A 72 4.78 -30.50 -8.35
CA THR A 72 4.32 -31.88 -8.15
C THR A 72 3.10 -32.20 -9.03
N LEU A 73 2.13 -31.26 -9.13
CA LEU A 73 0.97 -31.40 -10.00
C LEU A 73 1.36 -31.53 -11.49
N ILE A 74 2.37 -30.77 -11.94
CA ILE A 74 2.93 -30.85 -13.28
C ILE A 74 3.63 -32.20 -13.50
N ALA A 75 4.37 -32.71 -12.50
CA ALA A 75 5.13 -33.95 -12.62
C ALA A 75 4.24 -35.20 -12.57
N THR A 76 3.25 -35.22 -11.66
CA THR A 76 2.47 -36.43 -11.31
C THR A 76 0.98 -36.33 -11.64
N GLY A 77 0.48 -35.14 -11.95
CA GLY A 77 -0.92 -34.92 -12.34
C GLY A 77 -1.32 -35.62 -13.65
N ASN A 78 -2.60 -35.78 -13.91
CA ASN A 78 -3.09 -36.30 -15.20
C ASN A 78 -2.88 -35.28 -16.33
N ALA A 79 -3.10 -35.68 -17.59
CA ALA A 79 -2.87 -34.83 -18.76
C ALA A 79 -3.67 -33.51 -18.71
N ALA A 80 -4.92 -33.54 -18.23
CA ALA A 80 -5.76 -32.34 -18.12
C ALA A 80 -5.25 -31.39 -17.04
N GLN A 81 -4.82 -31.90 -15.88
CA GLN A 81 -4.21 -31.09 -14.82
C GLN A 81 -2.92 -30.43 -15.32
N ARG A 82 -2.01 -31.21 -15.90
CA ARG A 82 -0.71 -30.67 -16.39
C ARG A 82 -0.87 -29.61 -17.48
N SER A 83 -1.86 -29.73 -18.36
CA SER A 83 -2.07 -28.79 -19.47
C SER A 83 -2.72 -27.47 -19.04
N THR A 84 -3.36 -27.44 -17.86
CA THR A 84 -4.09 -26.25 -17.37
C THR A 84 -3.40 -25.52 -16.21
N VAL A 85 -2.37 -26.12 -15.61
CA VAL A 85 -1.49 -25.39 -14.67
C VAL A 85 -0.71 -24.32 -15.44
N ARG A 86 -0.73 -23.10 -14.97
CA ARG A 86 0.05 -22.00 -15.55
C ARG A 86 1.54 -22.33 -15.59
N GLN A 87 2.18 -22.04 -16.72
CA GLN A 87 3.61 -22.23 -16.96
C GLN A 87 4.27 -20.88 -17.30
N PRO A 88 5.56 -20.64 -17.00
CA PRO A 88 6.47 -21.53 -16.28
C PRO A 88 6.18 -21.59 -14.78
N TYR A 89 5.50 -20.60 -14.20
CA TYR A 89 5.16 -20.50 -12.78
C TYR A 89 3.65 -20.46 -12.58
N ALA A 90 3.15 -21.25 -11.64
CA ALA A 90 1.73 -21.25 -11.28
C ALA A 90 1.31 -19.92 -10.65
N GLN A 91 2.26 -19.24 -10.03
CA GLN A 91 2.10 -17.96 -9.34
C GLN A 91 3.21 -17.01 -9.80
N ILE A 92 2.92 -15.74 -10.01
CA ILE A 92 3.88 -14.74 -10.44
C ILE A 92 4.00 -13.66 -9.38
N TRP A 93 5.23 -13.40 -8.95
CA TRP A 93 5.63 -12.30 -8.10
C TRP A 93 6.69 -11.46 -8.80
N GLY A 94 6.49 -10.15 -8.79
CA GLY A 94 7.33 -9.15 -9.41
C GLY A 94 6.57 -7.84 -9.51
N GLY A 95 7.11 -6.88 -10.22
CA GLY A 95 6.45 -5.61 -10.54
C GLY A 95 5.18 -5.86 -11.38
N PRO A 96 4.08 -5.13 -11.11
CA PRO A 96 2.87 -5.25 -11.90
C PRO A 96 3.05 -4.69 -13.31
N GLU A 97 2.20 -5.10 -14.23
CA GLU A 97 2.03 -4.41 -15.50
C GLU A 97 1.40 -3.04 -15.28
N TYR A 98 1.95 -2.00 -15.92
CA TYR A 98 1.38 -0.66 -15.96
C TYR A 98 0.81 -0.41 -17.34
N ARG A 99 -0.50 -0.18 -17.42
CA ARG A 99 -1.22 0.16 -18.63
C ARG A 99 -1.83 1.54 -18.51
N ASP A 100 -1.93 2.24 -19.64
CA ASP A 100 -2.76 3.46 -19.74
C ASP A 100 -2.45 4.48 -18.59
N ASN A 101 -1.17 4.59 -18.21
CA ASN A 101 -0.71 5.46 -17.16
C ASN A 101 -0.34 6.82 -17.76
N TRP A 102 -1.18 7.83 -17.54
CA TRP A 102 -0.93 9.18 -18.00
C TRP A 102 -1.39 10.22 -16.98
N ASN A 103 -0.75 11.37 -17.04
CA ASN A 103 -1.06 12.52 -16.21
C ASN A 103 -0.90 13.80 -17.03
N VAL A 104 -1.79 14.76 -16.78
CA VAL A 104 -1.65 16.15 -17.24
C VAL A 104 -1.73 17.04 -16.00
N PHE A 105 -0.75 17.90 -15.86
CA PHE A 105 -0.68 18.93 -14.84
C PHE A 105 -0.61 20.31 -15.50
N PHE A 106 -1.27 21.31 -14.96
CA PHE A 106 -1.13 22.69 -15.39
C PHE A 106 -0.92 23.62 -14.19
N ASN A 107 -0.19 24.70 -14.42
CA ASN A 107 -0.03 25.85 -13.52
C ASN A 107 -0.24 27.13 -14.32
N SER A 108 -1.01 28.08 -13.79
CA SER A 108 -1.31 29.34 -14.48
C SER A 108 -1.48 30.49 -13.50
N GLY A 109 -1.06 31.66 -13.91
CA GLY A 109 -1.24 32.93 -13.20
C GLY A 109 -1.50 34.08 -14.16
N ILE A 110 -2.30 35.04 -13.73
CA ILE A 110 -2.58 36.28 -14.47
C ILE A 110 -2.54 37.44 -13.49
N GLU A 111 -1.64 38.38 -13.72
CA GLU A 111 -1.62 39.64 -12.98
C GLU A 111 -2.84 40.51 -13.37
N LEU A 112 -3.68 40.84 -12.39
CA LEU A 112 -4.81 41.78 -12.57
C LEU A 112 -4.36 43.23 -12.41
N SER A 113 -3.34 43.43 -11.61
CA SER A 113 -2.66 44.69 -11.36
C SER A 113 -1.26 44.43 -10.82
N SER A 114 -0.46 45.46 -10.61
CA SER A 114 0.87 45.33 -9.98
C SER A 114 0.87 44.75 -8.57
N THR A 115 -0.31 44.58 -7.95
CA THR A 115 -0.45 44.09 -6.56
C THR A 115 -1.45 42.94 -6.43
N GLN A 116 -2.01 42.43 -7.53
CA GLN A 116 -3.04 41.37 -7.48
C GLN A 116 -2.85 40.37 -8.60
N GLU A 117 -2.94 39.10 -8.25
CA GLU A 117 -2.87 37.98 -9.19
C GLU A 117 -4.01 37.00 -8.95
N ILE A 118 -4.57 36.46 -10.03
CA ILE A 118 -5.38 35.23 -10.01
C ILE A 118 -4.52 34.09 -10.47
N TYR A 119 -4.58 32.99 -9.75
CA TYR A 119 -3.85 31.77 -10.10
C TYR A 119 -4.74 30.53 -10.09
N ALA A 120 -4.35 29.52 -10.87
CA ALA A 120 -4.96 28.20 -10.81
C ALA A 120 -3.95 27.13 -11.21
N PHE A 121 -3.96 26.01 -10.51
CA PHE A 121 -3.20 24.82 -10.88
C PHE A 121 -3.99 23.56 -10.57
N GLY A 122 -3.62 22.47 -11.25
CA GLY A 122 -4.29 21.20 -11.02
C GLY A 122 -3.77 20.10 -11.90
N ASN A 123 -4.23 18.90 -11.61
CA ASN A 123 -3.89 17.72 -12.39
C ASN A 123 -5.11 16.85 -12.68
N TYR A 124 -4.97 16.08 -13.74
CA TYR A 124 -5.83 14.92 -13.99
C TYR A 124 -5.00 13.78 -14.53
N GLY A 125 -5.13 12.60 -13.92
CA GLY A 125 -4.37 11.42 -14.30
C GLY A 125 -5.16 10.12 -14.16
N LYS A 126 -4.68 9.13 -14.91
CA LYS A 126 -5.17 7.76 -14.87
C LYS A 126 -3.98 6.82 -14.83
N ARG A 127 -4.09 5.78 -14.01
CA ARG A 127 -3.15 4.65 -13.94
C ARG A 127 -3.93 3.36 -13.85
N GLU A 128 -3.57 2.38 -14.67
CA GLU A 128 -4.09 1.03 -14.57
C GLU A 128 -2.95 0.06 -14.32
N THR A 129 -3.12 -0.82 -13.33
CA THR A 129 -2.13 -1.83 -12.96
C THR A 129 -2.78 -3.19 -12.83
N GLU A 130 -2.07 -4.25 -13.26
CA GLU A 130 -2.46 -5.64 -13.04
C GLU A 130 -1.25 -6.44 -12.58
N GLY A 131 -1.41 -7.16 -11.46
CA GLY A 131 -0.34 -7.95 -10.85
C GLY A 131 -0.72 -9.40 -10.62
N GLY A 132 0.22 -10.16 -10.06
CA GLY A 132 0.05 -11.55 -9.70
C GLY A 132 -0.85 -11.74 -8.47
N PHE A 133 -1.20 -13.01 -8.21
CA PHE A 133 -1.95 -13.44 -7.05
C PHE A 133 -1.59 -14.89 -6.69
N PHE A 134 -2.17 -15.42 -5.61
CA PHE A 134 -1.90 -16.77 -5.12
C PHE A 134 -2.55 -17.87 -5.98
N PHE A 135 -1.81 -18.95 -6.26
CA PHE A 135 -2.30 -20.13 -6.95
C PHE A 135 -3.37 -20.88 -6.15
N ARG A 136 -4.42 -21.31 -6.81
CA ARG A 136 -5.50 -22.13 -6.25
C ARG A 136 -5.31 -23.57 -6.65
N ASN A 137 -4.63 -24.33 -5.76
CA ASN A 137 -4.36 -25.74 -6.01
C ASN A 137 -5.67 -26.56 -6.07
N PRO A 138 -5.91 -27.36 -7.13
CA PRO A 138 -7.15 -28.10 -7.34
C PRO A 138 -7.36 -29.23 -6.34
N ASN A 139 -6.38 -29.59 -5.52
CA ASN A 139 -6.45 -30.71 -4.60
C ASN A 139 -6.49 -30.32 -3.12
N SER A 140 -6.32 -29.03 -2.79
CA SER A 140 -6.23 -28.59 -1.39
C SER A 140 -6.97 -27.29 -1.07
N ARG A 141 -7.47 -26.54 -2.10
CA ARG A 141 -8.13 -25.26 -1.85
C ARG A 141 -9.53 -25.45 -1.30
N GLY A 142 -9.69 -25.22 0.02
CA GLY A 142 -10.96 -25.27 0.72
C GLY A 142 -11.99 -24.26 0.20
N GLY A 143 -13.28 -24.57 0.30
CA GLY A 143 -14.39 -23.75 -0.17
C GLY A 143 -14.50 -23.60 -1.71
N VAL A 144 -13.56 -24.18 -2.44
CA VAL A 144 -13.45 -24.08 -3.91
C VAL A 144 -13.36 -25.48 -4.55
N TYR A 145 -12.34 -26.24 -4.21
CA TYR A 145 -12.06 -27.57 -4.73
C TYR A 145 -12.24 -28.68 -3.71
N THR A 146 -12.15 -28.33 -2.44
CA THR A 146 -12.26 -29.25 -1.31
C THR A 146 -13.22 -28.69 -0.24
N ASN A 147 -13.85 -29.59 0.50
CA ASN A 147 -14.64 -29.25 1.68
C ASN A 147 -13.71 -29.32 2.91
N GLY A 148 -13.02 -28.22 3.19
CA GLY A 148 -11.93 -28.10 4.16
C GLY A 148 -10.59 -27.87 3.48
N TRP A 149 -9.62 -27.43 4.26
CA TRP A 149 -8.27 -27.11 3.81
C TRP A 149 -7.35 -28.33 3.83
N GLY A 150 -6.35 -28.34 2.97
CA GLY A 150 -5.33 -29.36 2.92
C GLY A 150 -5.60 -30.51 1.94
N GLY A 151 -4.54 -31.27 1.67
CA GLY A 151 -4.61 -32.46 0.82
C GLY A 151 -5.30 -33.61 1.53
N GLY A 152 -6.08 -34.41 0.79
CA GLY A 152 -6.86 -35.54 1.34
C GLY A 152 -8.20 -35.15 1.93
N ALA A 153 -8.57 -33.86 1.92
CA ALA A 153 -9.92 -33.41 2.30
C ALA A 153 -10.98 -33.91 1.29
N PRO A 154 -12.26 -34.03 1.68
CA PRO A 154 -13.33 -34.35 0.76
C PRO A 154 -13.41 -33.34 -0.40
N ARG A 155 -13.70 -33.82 -1.62
CA ARG A 155 -13.94 -32.97 -2.78
C ARG A 155 -15.17 -32.06 -2.57
N ALA A 156 -15.09 -30.83 -3.00
CA ALA A 156 -16.23 -29.91 -3.04
C ALA A 156 -17.15 -30.24 -4.22
N ILE A 157 -17.92 -31.31 -4.08
CA ILE A 157 -18.91 -31.76 -5.06
C ILE A 157 -20.29 -31.27 -4.59
N VAL A 158 -20.92 -30.43 -5.39
CA VAL A 158 -22.26 -29.92 -5.12
C VAL A 158 -23.33 -30.78 -5.83
N ASP A 159 -24.50 -30.90 -5.19
CA ASP A 159 -25.65 -31.56 -5.78
C ASP A 159 -26.66 -30.53 -6.29
N THR A 160 -26.85 -30.48 -7.60
CA THR A 160 -27.74 -29.51 -8.26
C THR A 160 -29.23 -29.77 -8.04
N ASN A 161 -29.59 -30.92 -7.42
CA ASN A 161 -30.97 -31.24 -7.06
C ASN A 161 -31.35 -30.72 -5.66
N ILE A 162 -30.35 -30.31 -4.83
CA ILE A 162 -30.64 -29.77 -3.50
C ILE A 162 -30.88 -28.27 -3.64
N ALA A 163 -32.11 -27.85 -3.30
CA ALA A 163 -32.46 -26.44 -3.31
C ALA A 163 -31.72 -25.66 -2.18
N PRO A 164 -31.41 -24.37 -2.37
CA PRO A 164 -30.87 -23.53 -1.30
C PRO A 164 -31.75 -23.60 -0.03
N GLY A 165 -31.13 -23.85 1.13
CA GLY A 165 -31.81 -23.95 2.43
C GLY A 165 -32.53 -25.29 2.70
N GLN A 166 -32.46 -26.27 1.81
CA GLN A 166 -32.93 -27.60 2.06
C GLN A 166 -32.01 -28.34 3.03
N THR A 167 -32.58 -29.04 4.03
CA THR A 167 -31.84 -29.70 5.12
C THR A 167 -32.23 -31.19 5.24
N GLY A 168 -31.36 -32.00 5.88
CA GLY A 168 -31.61 -33.43 6.15
C GLY A 168 -31.59 -34.31 4.90
N VAL A 169 -30.90 -33.90 3.85
CA VAL A 169 -30.83 -34.65 2.58
C VAL A 169 -29.57 -35.48 2.50
N THR A 170 -29.73 -36.77 2.18
CA THR A 170 -28.59 -37.59 1.72
C THR A 170 -28.55 -37.54 0.20
N SER A 171 -27.53 -36.91 -0.35
CA SER A 171 -27.29 -36.79 -1.79
C SER A 171 -26.87 -38.15 -2.39
N ASN A 172 -27.10 -38.33 -3.70
CA ASN A 172 -26.49 -39.41 -4.46
C ASN A 172 -25.05 -39.12 -4.93
N CYS A 173 -24.52 -37.91 -4.63
CA CYS A 173 -23.13 -37.55 -4.95
C CYS A 173 -22.15 -38.33 -4.07
N PRO A 174 -21.09 -38.90 -4.65
CA PRO A 174 -20.12 -39.68 -3.88
C PRO A 174 -19.22 -38.76 -3.02
N ALA A 175 -18.88 -39.21 -1.82
CA ALA A 175 -17.82 -38.59 -0.99
C ALA A 175 -16.45 -39.00 -1.52
N LEU A 176 -15.88 -38.19 -2.40
CA LEU A 176 -14.54 -38.42 -2.91
C LEU A 176 -13.51 -37.65 -2.08
N LEU A 177 -12.39 -38.28 -1.77
CA LEU A 177 -11.26 -37.60 -1.14
C LEU A 177 -10.31 -37.06 -2.21
N SER A 178 -9.74 -35.90 -1.99
CA SER A 178 -8.72 -35.36 -2.89
C SER A 178 -7.44 -36.21 -2.81
N PRO A 179 -6.67 -36.34 -3.90
CA PRO A 179 -5.48 -37.22 -3.94
C PRO A 179 -4.25 -36.66 -3.22
N GLY A 180 -4.37 -35.56 -2.51
CA GLY A 180 -3.26 -34.83 -1.90
C GLY A 180 -2.80 -33.64 -2.74
N SER A 181 -2.02 -32.75 -2.12
CA SER A 181 -1.59 -31.50 -2.77
C SER A 181 -0.16 -31.56 -3.33
N GLY A 182 0.67 -32.44 -2.81
CA GLY A 182 2.10 -32.48 -3.14
C GLY A 182 2.94 -31.37 -2.47
N GLY A 183 2.29 -30.56 -1.60
CA GLY A 183 2.94 -29.59 -0.73
C GLY A 183 3.02 -30.08 0.72
N SER A 184 2.93 -29.17 1.67
CA SER A 184 2.75 -29.55 3.09
C SER A 184 1.46 -30.38 3.24
N GLY A 185 1.52 -31.52 3.85
CA GLY A 185 0.39 -32.42 4.04
C GLY A 185 0.51 -33.73 3.26
N VAL A 186 -0.56 -34.15 2.59
CA VAL A 186 -0.60 -35.43 1.88
C VAL A 186 0.15 -35.35 0.55
N ALA A 187 1.17 -36.17 0.36
CA ALA A 187 1.92 -36.25 -0.90
C ALA A 187 1.00 -36.66 -2.07
N LEU A 188 1.23 -36.07 -3.24
CA LEU A 188 0.48 -36.39 -4.45
C LEU A 188 0.95 -37.73 -5.03
N ASP A 189 0.01 -38.67 -5.18
CA ASP A 189 0.27 -39.98 -5.79
C ASP A 189 -0.40 -40.09 -7.17
N ALA A 190 0.37 -40.47 -8.19
CA ALA A 190 -0.12 -40.57 -9.58
C ALA A 190 -1.29 -41.56 -9.73
N ALA A 191 -1.29 -42.66 -8.97
CA ALA A 191 -2.39 -43.65 -9.03
C ALA A 191 -3.67 -43.05 -8.40
N ALA A 192 -3.53 -42.33 -7.27
CA ALA A 192 -4.63 -41.63 -6.63
C ALA A 192 -5.20 -40.51 -7.53
N VAL A 193 -4.34 -39.77 -8.21
CA VAL A 193 -4.74 -38.73 -9.20
C VAL A 193 -5.51 -39.33 -10.36
N ALA A 194 -5.09 -40.47 -10.89
CA ALA A 194 -5.79 -41.16 -11.98
C ALA A 194 -7.16 -41.69 -11.53
N ALA A 195 -7.24 -42.25 -10.31
CA ALA A 195 -8.47 -42.76 -9.72
C ALA A 195 -9.48 -41.61 -9.45
N ASP A 196 -9.02 -40.49 -8.88
CA ASP A 196 -9.81 -39.28 -8.67
C ASP A 196 -10.36 -38.71 -9.98
N ALA A 197 -9.55 -38.59 -11.03
CA ALA A 197 -9.99 -38.12 -12.34
C ALA A 197 -11.04 -39.03 -12.97
N ALA A 198 -10.88 -40.35 -12.82
CA ALA A 198 -11.89 -41.31 -13.29
C ALA A 198 -13.21 -41.18 -12.51
N ALA A 199 -13.13 -41.01 -11.18
CA ALA A 199 -14.30 -40.82 -10.32
C ALA A 199 -15.02 -39.50 -10.64
N LEU A 200 -14.29 -38.39 -10.82
CA LEU A 200 -14.87 -37.10 -11.23
C LEU A 200 -15.55 -37.14 -12.59
N SER A 201 -15.00 -37.93 -13.53
CA SER A 201 -15.60 -38.13 -14.86
C SER A 201 -16.85 -39.00 -14.82
N ALA A 202 -17.00 -39.83 -13.78
CA ALA A 202 -18.14 -40.75 -13.57
C ALA A 202 -19.20 -40.20 -12.62
N LEU A 203 -19.11 -38.90 -12.25
CA LEU A 203 -20.12 -38.29 -11.35
C LEU A 203 -21.50 -38.36 -11.95
N PRO A 204 -22.56 -38.64 -11.12
CA PRO A 204 -23.93 -38.49 -11.53
C PRO A 204 -24.20 -37.10 -12.15
N GLY A 205 -25.14 -37.01 -13.08
CA GLY A 205 -25.38 -35.78 -13.84
C GLY A 205 -25.82 -34.56 -13.02
N ASN A 206 -26.29 -34.80 -11.79
CA ASN A 206 -26.62 -33.75 -10.81
C ASN A 206 -25.44 -33.39 -9.89
N CYS A 207 -24.31 -34.08 -9.99
CA CYS A 207 -23.13 -33.85 -9.16
C CYS A 207 -22.08 -33.08 -9.96
N TRP A 208 -21.69 -31.93 -9.47
CA TRP A 208 -20.74 -31.04 -10.16
C TRP A 208 -19.57 -30.66 -9.27
N ALA A 209 -18.39 -30.61 -9.84
CA ALA A 209 -17.17 -30.14 -9.20
C ALA A 209 -16.36 -29.26 -10.16
N LEU A 210 -15.72 -28.22 -9.67
CA LEU A 210 -14.87 -27.31 -10.47
C LEU A 210 -13.73 -28.03 -11.19
N ASN A 211 -13.23 -29.12 -10.62
CA ASN A 211 -12.21 -29.97 -11.24
C ASN A 211 -12.56 -30.48 -12.63
N GLN A 212 -13.85 -30.53 -12.98
CA GLN A 212 -14.32 -30.90 -14.32
C GLN A 212 -14.04 -29.83 -15.37
N ILE A 213 -13.89 -28.56 -14.96
CA ILE A 213 -13.63 -27.39 -15.82
C ILE A 213 -12.21 -26.89 -15.68
N LEU A 214 -11.70 -26.74 -14.44
CA LEU A 214 -10.38 -26.24 -14.12
C LEU A 214 -9.56 -27.29 -13.34
N PRO A 215 -9.20 -28.42 -13.98
CA PRO A 215 -8.55 -29.54 -13.31
C PRO A 215 -7.16 -29.22 -12.77
N GLY A 216 -6.43 -28.27 -13.38
CA GLY A 216 -5.09 -27.85 -12.97
C GLY A 216 -5.05 -26.67 -11.98
N GLY A 217 -6.21 -26.24 -11.49
CA GLY A 217 -6.28 -25.06 -10.67
C GLY A 217 -6.32 -23.75 -11.47
N TYR A 218 -6.16 -22.65 -10.78
CA TYR A 218 -6.09 -21.32 -11.42
C TYR A 218 -5.36 -20.33 -10.52
N THR A 219 -4.92 -19.21 -11.13
CA THR A 219 -4.29 -18.11 -10.40
C THR A 219 -5.03 -16.83 -10.77
N PRO A 220 -5.73 -16.19 -9.83
CA PRO A 220 -6.31 -14.88 -10.05
C PRO A 220 -5.25 -13.84 -10.42
N GLN A 221 -5.69 -12.76 -11.05
CA GLN A 221 -4.87 -11.57 -11.32
C GLN A 221 -5.61 -10.36 -10.75
N PHE A 222 -4.98 -9.70 -9.79
CA PHE A 222 -5.56 -8.54 -9.13
C PHE A 222 -5.07 -7.27 -9.81
N GLY A 223 -6.01 -6.39 -10.10
CA GLY A 223 -5.67 -5.11 -10.72
C GLY A 223 -6.54 -3.97 -10.21
N GLY A 224 -6.14 -2.78 -10.59
CA GLY A 224 -6.85 -1.57 -10.25
C GLY A 224 -6.61 -0.45 -11.24
N GLN A 225 -7.62 0.42 -11.35
CA GLN A 225 -7.52 1.65 -12.08
C GLN A 225 -7.66 2.82 -11.10
N LEU A 226 -6.60 3.63 -10.98
CA LEU A 226 -6.62 4.87 -10.23
C LEU A 226 -6.94 6.05 -11.16
N LYS A 227 -7.79 6.95 -10.68
CA LYS A 227 -8.05 8.25 -11.31
C LYS A 227 -7.89 9.33 -10.27
N ASP A 228 -6.97 10.25 -10.53
CA ASP A 228 -6.69 11.40 -9.70
C ASP A 228 -7.09 12.68 -10.41
N ALA A 229 -7.74 13.58 -9.69
CA ALA A 229 -8.07 14.93 -10.18
C ALA A 229 -7.86 15.91 -9.04
N SER A 230 -7.17 17.01 -9.30
CA SER A 230 -7.10 18.13 -8.38
C SER A 230 -7.22 19.45 -9.13
N LEU A 231 -7.79 20.42 -8.45
CA LEU A 231 -7.87 21.80 -8.90
C LEU A 231 -7.75 22.72 -7.70
N VAL A 232 -6.84 23.66 -7.77
CA VAL A 232 -6.70 24.77 -6.83
C VAL A 232 -6.83 26.06 -7.61
N GLY A 233 -7.54 27.02 -7.06
CA GLY A 233 -7.66 28.36 -7.66
C GLY A 233 -7.81 29.41 -6.59
N GLY A 234 -7.21 30.56 -6.79
CA GLY A 234 -7.22 31.64 -5.81
C GLY A 234 -6.93 33.01 -6.38
N ILE A 235 -7.09 33.98 -5.52
CA ILE A 235 -6.67 35.34 -5.73
C ILE A 235 -5.78 35.77 -4.57
N ARG A 236 -4.60 36.25 -4.89
CA ARG A 236 -3.65 36.78 -3.91
C ARG A 236 -3.22 38.20 -4.25
N GLY A 237 -2.80 38.91 -3.24
CA GLY A 237 -2.35 40.27 -3.49
C GLY A 237 -1.99 41.04 -2.22
N GLU A 238 -1.65 42.30 -2.42
CA GLU A 238 -1.28 43.24 -1.36
C GLU A 238 -2.39 44.30 -1.19
N ILE A 239 -2.86 44.49 0.04
CA ILE A 239 -3.75 45.60 0.42
C ILE A 239 -2.91 46.83 0.69
N SER A 240 -1.71 46.64 1.26
CA SER A 240 -0.66 47.63 1.44
C SER A 240 0.69 46.93 1.35
N PRO A 241 1.83 47.65 1.27
CA PRO A 241 3.16 47.02 1.26
C PRO A 241 3.44 46.11 2.44
N ASP A 242 2.73 46.31 3.56
CA ASP A 242 2.93 45.55 4.79
C ASP A 242 1.81 44.52 5.03
N PHE A 243 0.82 44.41 4.14
CA PHE A 243 -0.34 43.53 4.35
C PHE A 243 -0.75 42.81 3.07
N SER A 244 -0.52 41.51 3.01
CA SER A 244 -0.91 40.65 1.91
C SER A 244 -2.03 39.68 2.29
N TYR A 245 -2.70 39.15 1.27
CA TYR A 245 -3.78 38.16 1.41
C TYR A 245 -3.72 37.10 0.33
N ASP A 246 -4.27 35.92 0.62
CA ASP A 246 -4.59 34.86 -0.33
C ASP A 246 -5.96 34.27 0.02
N PHE A 247 -6.89 34.28 -0.93
CA PHE A 247 -8.15 33.54 -0.86
C PHE A 247 -8.13 32.45 -1.89
N SER A 248 -8.21 31.19 -1.44
CA SER A 248 -8.15 30.04 -2.31
C SER A 248 -9.23 29.01 -2.02
N GLY A 249 -9.49 28.19 -3.02
CA GLY A 249 -10.29 26.99 -2.88
C GLY A 249 -9.63 25.82 -3.59
N SER A 250 -9.74 24.65 -3.01
CA SER A 250 -9.23 23.42 -3.60
C SER A 250 -10.31 22.35 -3.71
N TYR A 251 -10.17 21.51 -4.73
CA TYR A 251 -10.92 20.30 -4.94
C TYR A 251 -9.96 19.18 -5.29
N GLY A 252 -10.00 18.09 -4.53
CA GLY A 252 -9.24 16.88 -4.79
C GLY A 252 -10.14 15.65 -4.87
N ARG A 253 -9.86 14.74 -5.80
CA ARG A 253 -10.57 13.48 -5.92
C ARG A 253 -9.63 12.36 -6.34
N ASN A 254 -9.57 11.30 -5.54
CA ASN A 254 -8.95 10.04 -5.90
C ASN A 254 -10.02 8.95 -6.00
N LYS A 255 -10.03 8.21 -7.11
CA LYS A 255 -10.88 7.03 -7.27
C LYS A 255 -10.04 5.81 -7.60
N SER A 256 -10.10 4.78 -6.75
CA SER A 256 -9.47 3.48 -6.93
C SER A 256 -10.55 2.44 -7.27
N SER A 257 -10.60 2.01 -8.53
CA SER A 257 -11.51 0.94 -8.99
C SER A 257 -10.73 -0.37 -9.08
N PHE A 258 -11.29 -1.44 -8.53
CA PHE A 258 -10.63 -2.76 -8.45
C PHE A 258 -11.28 -3.76 -9.39
N PHE A 259 -10.46 -4.63 -9.97
CA PHE A 259 -10.91 -5.79 -10.73
C PHE A 259 -10.12 -7.03 -10.34
N LEU A 260 -10.72 -8.19 -10.51
CA LEU A 260 -10.07 -9.48 -10.28
C LEU A 260 -10.33 -10.39 -11.48
N ASN A 261 -9.28 -10.61 -12.27
CA ASN A 261 -9.32 -11.44 -13.46
C ASN A 261 -8.91 -12.88 -13.15
N ASN A 262 -9.25 -13.80 -14.06
CA ASN A 262 -8.89 -15.21 -13.99
C ASN A 262 -9.31 -15.89 -12.67
N THR A 263 -10.41 -15.48 -12.06
CA THR A 263 -11.02 -16.07 -10.87
C THR A 263 -12.41 -16.62 -11.16
N TRP A 264 -13.23 -16.84 -10.15
CA TRP A 264 -14.66 -17.12 -10.26
C TRP A 264 -15.35 -16.96 -8.89
N ASN A 265 -16.67 -16.97 -8.86
CA ASN A 265 -17.46 -17.04 -7.62
C ASN A 265 -17.86 -18.50 -7.36
N PRO A 266 -17.21 -19.21 -6.43
CA PRO A 266 -17.46 -20.63 -6.18
C PRO A 266 -18.92 -20.94 -5.83
N SER A 267 -19.58 -20.07 -5.07
CA SER A 267 -20.96 -20.28 -4.63
C SER A 267 -21.98 -20.33 -5.77
N ASN A 268 -21.63 -19.82 -6.95
CA ASN A 268 -22.47 -19.94 -8.14
C ASN A 268 -22.44 -21.37 -8.73
N GLY A 269 -21.42 -22.18 -8.39
CA GLY A 269 -21.30 -23.54 -8.92
C GLY A 269 -21.46 -23.60 -10.45
N PRO A 270 -22.23 -24.59 -11.00
CA PRO A 270 -22.49 -24.66 -12.43
C PRO A 270 -23.30 -23.45 -12.97
N ASN A 271 -24.02 -22.71 -12.13
CA ASN A 271 -24.77 -21.51 -12.52
C ASN A 271 -23.86 -20.34 -12.86
N GLY A 272 -22.58 -20.40 -12.49
CA GLY A 272 -21.54 -19.44 -12.93
C GLY A 272 -21.14 -19.60 -14.39
N ILE A 273 -21.68 -20.59 -15.12
CA ILE A 273 -21.44 -20.78 -16.55
C ILE A 273 -22.46 -19.92 -17.33
N VAL A 274 -21.99 -18.84 -17.93
CA VAL A 274 -22.79 -17.91 -18.73
C VAL A 274 -22.40 -18.06 -20.19
N ASN A 275 -23.39 -18.30 -21.09
CA ASN A 275 -23.16 -18.52 -22.51
C ASN A 275 -22.16 -19.65 -22.82
N GLY A 276 -22.11 -20.69 -21.99
CA GLY A 276 -21.24 -21.85 -22.16
C GLY A 276 -19.81 -21.66 -21.66
N ALA A 277 -19.48 -20.51 -21.02
CA ALA A 277 -18.18 -20.23 -20.41
C ALA A 277 -18.36 -19.86 -18.93
N LEU A 278 -17.40 -20.27 -18.09
CA LEU A 278 -17.34 -19.83 -16.69
C LEU A 278 -16.96 -18.36 -16.66
N GLN A 279 -17.70 -17.53 -15.90
CA GLN A 279 -17.30 -16.14 -15.66
C GLN A 279 -16.00 -16.12 -14.86
N ARG A 280 -14.99 -15.43 -15.39
CA ARG A 280 -13.64 -15.43 -14.83
C ARG A 280 -13.12 -14.05 -14.41
N ASP A 281 -13.74 -12.97 -14.89
CA ASP A 281 -13.30 -11.60 -14.70
C ASP A 281 -14.44 -10.82 -14.02
N PHE A 282 -14.09 -10.04 -13.00
CA PHE A 282 -15.06 -9.39 -12.12
C PHE A 282 -14.66 -7.95 -11.80
N ASP A 283 -15.66 -7.05 -11.85
CA ASP A 283 -15.58 -5.71 -11.26
C ASP A 283 -15.88 -5.84 -9.75
N ILE A 284 -14.88 -5.55 -8.96
CA ILE A 284 -14.92 -5.66 -7.49
C ILE A 284 -15.61 -4.45 -6.84
N GLY A 285 -15.64 -3.31 -7.51
CA GLY A 285 -16.10 -2.03 -6.98
C GLY A 285 -14.97 -1.02 -6.80
N SER A 286 -15.26 0.07 -6.13
CA SER A 286 -14.27 1.15 -5.99
C SER A 286 -14.36 1.88 -4.65
N TYR A 287 -13.23 2.46 -4.24
CA TYR A 287 -13.15 3.51 -3.24
C TYR A 287 -13.00 4.87 -3.92
N THR A 288 -13.63 5.88 -3.36
CA THR A 288 -13.44 7.27 -3.80
C THR A 288 -13.21 8.13 -2.57
N GLN A 289 -12.13 8.88 -2.56
CA GLN A 289 -11.90 9.96 -1.61
C GLN A 289 -12.07 11.29 -2.33
N THR A 290 -12.78 12.22 -1.72
CA THR A 290 -12.98 13.56 -2.24
C THR A 290 -12.76 14.56 -1.11
N GLU A 291 -12.02 15.62 -1.41
CA GLU A 291 -11.78 16.71 -0.48
C GLU A 291 -12.11 18.03 -1.17
N PHE A 292 -12.73 18.92 -0.43
CA PHE A 292 -12.95 20.30 -0.82
C PHE A 292 -12.53 21.21 0.33
N SER A 293 -11.69 22.22 0.05
CA SER A 293 -11.29 23.20 1.06
C SER A 293 -11.41 24.64 0.55
N LEU A 294 -11.61 25.55 1.50
CA LEU A 294 -11.57 27.01 1.30
C LEU A 294 -10.62 27.57 2.33
N ASN A 295 -9.72 28.45 1.88
CA ASN A 295 -8.71 29.10 2.71
C ASN A 295 -8.79 30.62 2.58
N ALA A 296 -8.49 31.30 3.69
CA ALA A 296 -8.32 32.73 3.75
C ALA A 296 -7.09 33.04 4.60
N ASP A 297 -6.03 33.45 3.95
CA ASP A 297 -4.69 33.58 4.52
C ASP A 297 -4.22 35.03 4.43
N PHE A 298 -3.60 35.54 5.50
CA PHE A 298 -3.16 36.91 5.63
C PHE A 298 -1.76 36.96 6.22
N VAL A 299 -0.94 37.88 5.73
CA VAL A 299 0.37 38.20 6.32
C VAL A 299 0.46 39.69 6.55
N TYR A 300 0.82 40.07 7.78
CA TYR A 300 1.00 41.45 8.18
C TYR A 300 2.39 41.64 8.77
N SER A 301 3.19 42.55 8.18
CA SER A 301 4.51 42.93 8.67
C SER A 301 4.41 44.26 9.40
N MET A 302 4.97 44.33 10.61
CA MET A 302 4.97 45.57 11.40
C MET A 302 6.32 45.81 12.08
N PRO A 303 6.82 47.04 12.05
CA PRO A 303 8.05 47.38 12.76
C PRO A 303 7.83 47.31 14.28
N VAL A 304 8.77 46.69 14.98
CA VAL A 304 8.80 46.60 16.44
C VAL A 304 10.09 47.19 16.96
N ASP A 305 9.99 48.20 17.83
CA ASP A 305 11.17 48.85 18.42
C ASP A 305 12.02 47.83 19.16
N GLY A 306 13.30 47.73 18.77
CA GLY A 306 14.23 46.81 19.40
C GLY A 306 14.41 45.46 18.71
N PHE A 307 13.63 45.14 17.68
CA PHE A 307 13.87 43.98 16.82
C PHE A 307 14.75 44.39 15.63
N ALA A 308 15.52 43.41 15.12
CA ALA A 308 16.40 43.61 13.97
C ALA A 308 15.66 43.56 12.63
N SER A 309 14.47 42.90 12.59
CA SER A 309 13.55 42.90 11.46
C SER A 309 12.15 43.31 11.87
N ASP A 310 11.29 43.59 10.90
CA ASP A 310 9.86 43.69 11.16
C ASP A 310 9.31 42.37 11.67
N LEU A 311 8.30 42.45 12.54
CA LEU A 311 7.54 41.29 13.01
C LEU A 311 6.56 40.87 11.90
N SER A 312 6.73 39.68 11.34
CA SER A 312 5.78 39.06 10.43
C SER A 312 4.73 38.30 11.21
N ILE A 313 3.46 38.60 10.98
CA ILE A 313 2.30 37.91 11.57
C ILE A 313 1.50 37.28 10.43
N ALA A 314 1.52 35.95 10.35
CA ALA A 314 0.64 35.18 9.46
C ALA A 314 -0.58 34.69 10.24
N PHE A 315 -1.78 34.80 9.68
CA PHE A 315 -3.00 34.26 10.29
C PHE A 315 -4.02 33.92 9.22
N GLY A 316 -4.91 32.99 9.54
CA GLY A 316 -5.90 32.56 8.56
C GLY A 316 -6.98 31.67 9.12
N ALA A 317 -7.86 31.27 8.21
CA ALA A 317 -8.96 30.35 8.47
C ALA A 317 -9.09 29.36 7.30
N GLU A 318 -9.42 28.13 7.64
CA GLU A 318 -9.68 27.06 6.68
C GLU A 318 -11.03 26.41 6.99
N TRP A 319 -11.75 26.03 5.95
CA TRP A 319 -12.88 25.13 6.01
C TRP A 319 -12.66 23.95 5.07
N ARG A 320 -12.91 22.70 5.53
CA ARG A 320 -12.70 21.49 4.76
C ARG A 320 -13.89 20.54 4.88
N ASP A 321 -14.24 19.88 3.78
CA ASP A 321 -15.21 18.77 3.69
C ASP A 321 -14.50 17.57 3.04
N GLU A 322 -14.24 16.55 3.84
CA GLU A 322 -13.59 15.31 3.42
C GLU A 322 -14.63 14.19 3.32
N ARG A 323 -14.58 13.40 2.25
CA ARG A 323 -15.54 12.32 1.98
C ARG A 323 -14.83 11.07 1.53
N PHE A 324 -15.31 9.94 2.04
CA PHE A 324 -14.92 8.61 1.60
C PHE A 324 -16.17 7.85 1.15
N GLU A 325 -16.12 7.24 -0.04
CA GLU A 325 -17.22 6.49 -0.63
C GLU A 325 -16.75 5.09 -1.04
N THR A 326 -17.49 4.06 -0.60
CA THR A 326 -17.38 2.70 -1.11
C THR A 326 -18.51 2.45 -2.11
N ILE A 327 -18.14 2.12 -3.35
CA ILE A 327 -19.07 1.86 -4.46
C ILE A 327 -19.12 0.37 -4.72
N ILE A 328 -20.34 -0.15 -4.83
CA ILE A 328 -20.60 -1.58 -5.06
C ILE A 328 -19.95 -2.09 -6.33
N GLY A 329 -19.46 -3.34 -6.27
CA GLY A 329 -19.01 -4.10 -7.44
C GLY A 329 -20.17 -4.71 -8.23
N GLU A 330 -19.83 -5.41 -9.31
CA GLU A 330 -20.86 -6.18 -10.02
C GLU A 330 -21.45 -7.29 -9.13
N ARG A 331 -22.72 -7.61 -9.35
CA ARG A 331 -23.44 -8.56 -8.50
C ARG A 331 -22.74 -9.91 -8.38
N ALA A 332 -22.21 -10.42 -9.49
CA ALA A 332 -21.54 -11.71 -9.52
C ALA A 332 -20.25 -11.74 -8.67
N ALA A 333 -19.63 -10.59 -8.41
CA ALA A 333 -18.43 -10.49 -7.61
C ALA A 333 -18.67 -10.64 -6.10
N TRP A 334 -19.90 -10.41 -5.61
CA TRP A 334 -20.20 -10.40 -4.17
C TRP A 334 -21.40 -11.24 -3.75
N ASN A 335 -22.30 -11.65 -4.67
CA ASN A 335 -23.49 -12.36 -4.28
C ASN A 335 -23.21 -13.79 -3.80
N ALA A 336 -23.98 -14.23 -2.83
CA ALA A 336 -24.12 -15.65 -2.51
C ALA A 336 -24.90 -16.35 -3.63
N GLY A 337 -24.26 -17.33 -4.25
CA GLY A 337 -24.93 -18.22 -5.19
C GLY A 337 -25.67 -19.38 -4.50
N ASP A 338 -26.34 -20.21 -5.27
CA ASP A 338 -27.18 -21.28 -4.78
C ASP A 338 -26.43 -22.35 -3.94
N TYR A 339 -25.11 -22.44 -4.12
CA TYR A 339 -24.25 -23.43 -3.46
C TYR A 339 -23.41 -22.85 -2.29
N ALA A 340 -23.69 -21.59 -1.93
CA ALA A 340 -23.08 -20.96 -0.75
C ALA A 340 -23.49 -21.67 0.55
N PHE A 341 -24.70 -22.17 0.60
CA PHE A 341 -25.34 -22.70 1.80
C PHE A 341 -25.99 -24.08 1.53
N GLN A 342 -25.29 -24.94 0.81
CA GLN A 342 -25.82 -26.26 0.49
C GLN A 342 -25.93 -27.17 1.72
N ASN A 343 -25.20 -26.83 2.80
CA ASN A 343 -25.19 -27.56 4.05
C ASN A 343 -25.22 -26.66 5.28
N ASN A 344 -26.19 -25.78 5.35
CA ASN A 344 -26.28 -24.71 6.36
C ASN A 344 -26.38 -25.20 7.80
N ASP A 345 -27.05 -26.33 8.05
CA ASP A 345 -27.26 -26.92 9.37
C ASP A 345 -26.39 -28.14 9.62
N GLY A 346 -25.44 -28.46 8.72
CA GLY A 346 -24.58 -29.63 8.81
C GLY A 346 -25.32 -30.99 8.55
N SER A 347 -26.59 -30.97 8.18
CA SER A 347 -27.41 -32.19 8.04
C SER A 347 -27.40 -32.81 6.66
N ASN A 348 -26.98 -32.07 5.63
CA ASN A 348 -26.92 -32.59 4.26
C ASN A 348 -25.58 -33.36 4.07
N THR A 349 -25.69 -34.58 3.57
CA THR A 349 -24.56 -35.49 3.44
C THR A 349 -24.39 -36.01 2.02
N TYR A 350 -23.21 -36.49 1.69
CA TYR A 350 -22.96 -37.29 0.52
C TYR A 350 -23.65 -38.64 0.60
N SER A 351 -23.53 -39.46 -0.44
CA SER A 351 -24.17 -40.76 -0.56
C SER A 351 -23.75 -41.79 0.51
N ASP A 352 -22.68 -41.52 1.25
CA ASP A 352 -22.27 -42.33 2.40
C ASP A 352 -23.10 -42.06 3.65
N GLY A 353 -23.91 -41.01 3.67
CA GLY A 353 -24.77 -40.61 4.79
C GLY A 353 -24.02 -40.07 6.00
N VAL A 354 -22.71 -39.78 5.86
CA VAL A 354 -21.83 -39.35 6.96
C VAL A 354 -21.03 -38.08 6.61
N THR A 355 -20.43 -38.06 5.43
CA THR A 355 -19.62 -36.93 5.00
C THR A 355 -20.49 -35.75 4.62
N ALA A 356 -20.29 -34.59 5.25
CA ALA A 356 -21.08 -33.39 5.01
C ALA A 356 -20.85 -32.85 3.60
N LEU A 357 -21.94 -32.38 2.93
CA LEU A 357 -21.80 -31.60 1.69
C LEU A 357 -21.09 -30.27 1.92
N PRO A 358 -20.45 -29.70 0.89
CA PRO A 358 -19.72 -28.44 1.03
C PRO A 358 -20.67 -27.24 1.06
N ASN A 359 -20.22 -26.18 1.72
CA ASN A 359 -20.61 -24.81 1.42
C ASN A 359 -19.49 -24.19 0.57
N LEU A 360 -19.83 -23.56 -0.55
CA LEU A 360 -18.84 -22.95 -1.43
C LEU A 360 -18.62 -21.48 -1.09
N SER A 361 -17.39 -21.03 -1.24
CA SER A 361 -16.96 -19.64 -0.96
C SER A 361 -17.79 -18.63 -1.76
N ILE A 362 -18.17 -17.53 -1.11
CA ILE A 362 -19.01 -16.47 -1.70
C ILE A 362 -18.14 -15.38 -2.30
N GLY A 363 -18.58 -14.88 -3.45
CA GLY A 363 -17.95 -13.77 -4.14
C GLY A 363 -16.75 -14.16 -5.00
N ALA A 364 -16.16 -13.18 -5.70
CA ALA A 364 -14.95 -13.39 -6.51
C ALA A 364 -13.81 -13.89 -5.62
N HIS A 365 -13.33 -15.11 -5.90
CA HIS A 365 -12.46 -15.82 -4.97
C HIS A 365 -11.03 -15.29 -5.00
N GLY A 366 -10.65 -14.63 -3.91
CA GLY A 366 -9.37 -13.94 -3.73
C GLY A 366 -9.56 -12.53 -3.19
N PHE A 367 -10.45 -11.78 -3.81
CA PHE A 367 -10.88 -10.47 -3.36
C PHE A 367 -12.37 -10.31 -3.72
N ALA A 368 -13.23 -10.50 -2.74
CA ALA A 368 -14.67 -10.45 -2.97
C ALA A 368 -15.14 -9.02 -3.30
N GLY A 369 -16.10 -8.90 -4.21
CA GLY A 369 -16.70 -7.63 -4.58
C GLY A 369 -17.39 -6.93 -3.42
N PHE A 370 -17.39 -5.59 -3.44
CA PHE A 370 -18.11 -4.80 -2.43
C PHE A 370 -19.61 -4.96 -2.59
N SER A 371 -20.24 -5.38 -1.51
CA SER A 371 -21.70 -5.59 -1.45
C SER A 371 -22.45 -4.28 -1.15
N PRO A 372 -23.77 -4.25 -1.38
CA PRO A 372 -24.61 -3.11 -0.97
C PRO A 372 -24.54 -2.79 0.53
N GLN A 373 -24.24 -3.78 1.38
CA GLN A 373 -24.12 -3.58 2.83
C GLN A 373 -22.79 -2.91 3.23
N GLN A 374 -21.76 -3.05 2.40
CA GLN A 374 -20.45 -2.41 2.58
C GLN A 374 -20.38 -1.03 1.91
N ALA A 375 -21.29 -0.76 0.96
CA ALA A 375 -21.34 0.50 0.25
C ALA A 375 -21.89 1.62 1.13
N GLY A 376 -21.31 2.79 0.99
CA GLY A 376 -21.72 3.98 1.73
C GLY A 376 -20.90 5.20 1.37
N LEU A 377 -21.39 6.33 1.83
CA LEU A 377 -20.71 7.62 1.74
C LEU A 377 -20.60 8.19 3.17
N TRP A 378 -19.38 8.41 3.61
CA TRP A 378 -19.05 8.98 4.90
C TRP A 378 -18.32 10.30 4.69
N SER A 379 -18.58 11.27 5.54
CA SER A 379 -17.96 12.59 5.43
C SER A 379 -17.59 13.14 6.80
N ARG A 380 -16.59 13.99 6.81
CA ARG A 380 -16.15 14.77 7.96
C ARG A 380 -15.86 16.19 7.54
N LYS A 381 -16.23 17.14 8.38
CA LYS A 381 -15.96 18.57 8.16
C LYS A 381 -15.18 19.14 9.32
N ASN A 382 -14.32 20.09 9.00
CA ASN A 382 -13.64 20.87 10.04
C ASN A 382 -13.56 22.35 9.65
N VAL A 383 -13.40 23.17 10.69
CA VAL A 383 -13.02 24.57 10.57
C VAL A 383 -11.75 24.76 11.38
N ALA A 384 -10.77 25.43 10.82
CA ALA A 384 -9.50 25.73 11.48
C ALA A 384 -9.22 27.23 11.48
N PHE A 385 -8.54 27.68 12.55
CA PHE A 385 -7.97 29.01 12.66
C PHE A 385 -6.52 28.87 13.09
N TYR A 386 -5.64 29.67 12.52
CA TYR A 386 -4.23 29.68 12.88
C TYR A 386 -3.63 31.07 12.94
N GLY A 387 -2.54 31.19 13.68
CA GLY A 387 -1.71 32.38 13.71
C GLY A 387 -0.26 32.01 13.98
N GLU A 388 0.65 32.71 13.33
CA GLU A 388 2.10 32.58 13.46
C GLU A 388 2.72 33.98 13.55
N ALA A 389 3.77 34.11 14.35
CA ALA A 389 4.56 35.32 14.49
C ALA A 389 6.04 34.99 14.41
N GLU A 390 6.78 35.64 13.50
CA GLU A 390 8.23 35.45 13.31
C GLU A 390 8.95 36.78 13.18
N ALA A 391 10.12 36.90 13.81
CA ALA A 391 11.01 38.04 13.65
C ALA A 391 12.47 37.69 13.96
N ASP A 392 13.38 38.47 13.38
CA ASP A 392 14.75 38.57 13.88
C ASP A 392 14.75 39.49 15.13
N VAL A 393 14.74 38.85 16.30
CA VAL A 393 14.74 39.57 17.59
C VAL A 393 16.03 40.34 17.79
N THR A 394 17.13 39.78 17.27
CA THR A 394 18.46 40.44 17.16
C THR A 394 19.07 40.08 15.81
N ASP A 395 20.16 40.77 15.41
CA ASP A 395 20.89 40.44 14.16
C ASP A 395 21.28 38.97 14.05
N ASN A 396 21.38 38.25 15.16
CA ASN A 396 21.82 36.87 15.20
C ASN A 396 20.75 35.87 15.67
N PHE A 397 19.57 36.32 16.09
CA PHE A 397 18.56 35.43 16.65
C PHE A 397 17.16 35.66 16.02
N THR A 398 16.68 34.68 15.30
CA THR A 398 15.31 34.58 14.77
C THR A 398 14.47 33.72 15.71
N ALA A 399 13.23 34.15 16.02
CA ALA A 399 12.25 33.38 16.80
C ALA A 399 10.93 33.32 16.07
N ALA A 400 10.27 32.15 16.14
CA ALA A 400 8.93 31.92 15.59
C ALA A 400 8.02 31.22 16.61
N LEU A 401 6.75 31.62 16.65
CA LEU A 401 5.69 31.06 17.47
C LEU A 401 4.47 30.83 16.59
N ALA A 402 3.80 29.67 16.68
CA ALA A 402 2.56 29.39 15.97
C ALA A 402 1.55 28.69 16.86
N VAL A 403 0.27 28.92 16.57
CA VAL A 403 -0.86 28.21 17.18
C VAL A 403 -1.88 27.90 16.10
N ARG A 404 -2.49 26.71 16.15
CA ARG A 404 -3.58 26.29 15.28
C ARG A 404 -4.67 25.62 16.12
N TYR A 405 -5.91 26.05 15.92
CA TYR A 405 -7.11 25.47 16.50
C TYR A 405 -7.95 24.87 15.40
N GLU A 406 -8.43 23.63 15.57
CA GLU A 406 -9.35 22.97 14.64
C GLU A 406 -10.53 22.39 15.39
N ASP A 407 -11.75 22.51 14.81
CA ASP A 407 -12.99 21.92 15.31
C ASP A 407 -13.59 21.01 14.25
N PHE A 408 -13.74 19.74 14.58
CA PHE A 408 -14.25 18.67 13.72
C PHE A 408 -15.66 18.26 14.14
N ASP A 409 -16.53 18.01 13.17
CA ASP A 409 -17.90 17.56 13.41
C ASP A 409 -18.00 16.10 13.89
N SER A 410 -16.89 15.33 13.88
CA SER A 410 -16.87 13.89 14.21
C SER A 410 -16.30 13.57 15.60
N PHE A 411 -15.25 14.23 16.06
CA PHE A 411 -14.57 13.86 17.31
C PHE A 411 -14.20 15.03 18.26
N GLY A 412 -14.49 16.28 17.88
CA GLY A 412 -14.23 17.46 18.73
C GLY A 412 -13.11 18.36 18.23
N ASP A 413 -12.47 19.08 19.11
CA ASP A 413 -11.50 20.12 18.79
C ASP A 413 -10.08 19.76 19.25
N THR A 414 -9.09 20.35 18.55
CA THR A 414 -7.67 20.25 18.89
C THR A 414 -7.01 21.63 18.87
N THR A 415 -5.93 21.78 19.64
CA THR A 415 -5.13 23.01 19.65
C THR A 415 -3.65 22.64 19.66
N GLU A 416 -2.97 23.03 18.59
CA GLU A 416 -1.55 22.75 18.39
C GLU A 416 -0.72 24.02 18.46
N PHE A 417 0.53 23.88 18.90
CA PHE A 417 1.46 25.00 18.97
C PHE A 417 2.86 24.63 18.51
N LYS A 418 3.62 25.62 18.07
CA LYS A 418 5.02 25.51 17.67
C LYS A 418 5.83 26.66 18.25
N VAL A 419 7.02 26.33 18.70
CA VAL A 419 8.09 27.30 19.07
C VAL A 419 9.33 26.90 18.29
N ALA A 420 9.94 27.85 17.59
CA ALA A 420 11.17 27.60 16.85
C ALA A 420 12.14 28.79 17.01
N GLY A 421 13.42 28.49 16.88
CA GLY A 421 14.44 29.54 16.90
C GLY A 421 15.68 29.14 16.10
N ARG A 422 16.34 30.15 15.54
CA ARG A 422 17.62 30.03 14.86
C ARG A 422 18.59 31.04 15.45
N TYR A 423 19.78 30.57 15.83
CA TYR A 423 20.85 31.42 16.34
C TYR A 423 22.09 31.33 15.44
N ARG A 424 22.46 32.44 14.84
CA ARG A 424 23.66 32.59 14.00
C ARG A 424 24.83 32.87 14.91
N ILE A 425 25.77 31.90 15.03
CA ILE A 425 26.99 32.05 15.83
C ILE A 425 27.98 33.01 15.12
N ASN A 426 28.10 32.84 13.82
CA ASN A 426 28.85 33.67 12.89
C ASN A 426 28.24 33.52 11.48
N ASP A 427 28.88 34.09 10.46
CA ASP A 427 28.38 34.06 9.09
C ASP A 427 28.33 32.64 8.50
N ASP A 428 29.16 31.73 9.01
CA ASP A 428 29.33 30.37 8.50
C ASP A 428 28.57 29.30 9.32
N LEU A 429 28.13 29.61 10.56
CA LEU A 429 27.54 28.63 11.46
C LEU A 429 26.28 29.13 12.12
N SER A 430 25.17 28.39 11.89
CA SER A 430 23.88 28.63 12.51
C SER A 430 23.38 27.39 13.26
N LEU A 431 22.80 27.58 14.43
CA LEU A 431 22.06 26.58 15.20
C LEU A 431 20.57 26.79 14.98
N ARG A 432 19.80 25.71 14.98
CA ARG A 432 18.33 25.75 14.92
C ARG A 432 17.73 24.74 15.90
N ALA A 433 16.57 25.08 16.45
CA ALA A 433 15.79 24.15 17.26
C ALA A 433 14.32 24.46 17.12
N SER A 434 13.48 23.42 17.22
CA SER A 434 12.03 23.58 17.28
C SER A 434 11.39 22.57 18.20
N PHE A 435 10.25 22.95 18.77
CA PHE A 435 9.34 22.08 19.48
C PHE A 435 7.93 22.37 18.97
N ASN A 436 7.16 21.32 18.65
CA ASN A 436 5.76 21.48 18.27
C ASN A 436 4.94 20.27 18.69
N THR A 437 3.66 20.52 18.94
CA THR A 437 2.64 19.48 18.99
C THR A 437 1.99 19.33 17.62
N GLY A 438 1.31 18.21 17.41
CA GLY A 438 0.54 17.96 16.20
C GLY A 438 -0.44 16.82 16.44
N PHE A 439 -1.45 16.71 15.60
CA PHE A 439 -2.41 15.63 15.65
C PHE A 439 -2.72 15.10 14.26
N ARG A 440 -3.32 13.92 14.20
CA ARG A 440 -3.90 13.35 12.99
C ARG A 440 -5.25 12.74 13.28
N ALA A 441 -6.29 13.28 12.67
CA ALA A 441 -7.63 12.74 12.76
C ALA A 441 -7.76 11.39 12.02
N PRO A 442 -8.53 10.41 12.55
CA PRO A 442 -8.86 9.19 11.81
C PRO A 442 -9.59 9.55 10.51
N THR A 443 -9.19 8.95 9.40
CA THR A 443 -9.88 9.21 8.13
C THR A 443 -11.23 8.49 8.09
N PRO A 444 -12.24 9.01 7.37
CA PRO A 444 -13.50 8.29 7.17
C PRO A 444 -13.33 6.89 6.56
N GLY A 445 -12.24 6.67 5.81
CA GLY A 445 -11.86 5.36 5.30
C GLY A 445 -11.38 4.41 6.40
N GLN A 446 -10.54 4.84 7.33
CA GLN A 446 -10.07 4.02 8.45
C GLN A 446 -11.23 3.56 9.35
N GLU A 447 -12.21 4.42 9.57
CA GLU A 447 -13.38 4.14 10.39
C GLU A 447 -14.37 3.15 9.74
N ASN A 448 -14.42 3.08 8.39
CA ASN A 448 -15.54 2.43 7.69
C ASN A 448 -15.13 1.35 6.67
N VAL A 449 -13.83 1.20 6.35
CA VAL A 449 -13.41 0.25 5.32
C VAL A 449 -13.68 -1.20 5.71
N THR A 450 -14.21 -1.96 4.77
CA THR A 450 -14.39 -3.41 4.88
C THR A 450 -13.81 -4.09 3.65
N LYS A 451 -12.93 -5.07 3.84
CA LYS A 451 -12.40 -5.89 2.74
C LYS A 451 -12.10 -7.31 3.19
N VAL A 452 -12.16 -8.26 2.25
CA VAL A 452 -11.73 -9.64 2.44
C VAL A 452 -10.60 -9.94 1.46
N SER A 453 -9.49 -10.45 1.95
CA SER A 453 -8.31 -10.76 1.15
C SER A 453 -7.72 -12.12 1.52
N THR A 454 -7.01 -12.72 0.56
CA THR A 454 -6.22 -13.93 0.81
C THR A 454 -4.81 -13.52 1.22
N ILE A 455 -4.34 -14.06 2.32
CA ILE A 455 -2.97 -13.88 2.82
C ILE A 455 -2.32 -15.24 3.06
N THR A 456 -1.00 -15.27 3.21
CA THR A 456 -0.28 -16.46 3.65
C THR A 456 0.05 -16.30 5.13
N ILE A 457 -0.33 -17.29 5.94
CA ILE A 457 0.05 -17.39 7.35
C ILE A 457 0.62 -18.80 7.54
N ASP A 458 1.82 -18.91 8.10
CA ASP A 458 2.52 -20.18 8.30
C ASP A 458 2.63 -21.04 7.03
N GLY A 459 2.89 -20.39 5.88
CA GLY A 459 2.98 -21.07 4.59
C GLY A 459 1.64 -21.54 4.00
N GLU A 460 0.53 -21.38 4.70
CA GLU A 460 -0.82 -21.75 4.25
C GLU A 460 -1.63 -20.51 3.83
N LEU A 461 -2.38 -20.64 2.74
CA LEU A 461 -3.27 -19.56 2.27
C LEU A 461 -4.51 -19.48 3.16
N GLN A 462 -4.72 -18.33 3.77
CA GLN A 462 -5.86 -18.06 4.65
C GLN A 462 -6.65 -16.83 4.15
N GLN A 463 -7.93 -16.77 4.50
CA GLN A 463 -8.79 -15.61 4.24
C GLN A 463 -8.82 -14.72 5.48
N ARG A 464 -8.45 -13.44 5.31
CA ARG A 464 -8.51 -12.43 6.35
C ARG A 464 -9.50 -11.34 6.00
N GLY A 465 -10.36 -10.96 6.97
CA GLY A 465 -11.25 -9.81 6.89
C GLY A 465 -10.64 -8.58 7.59
N GLN A 466 -10.61 -7.43 6.93
CA GLN A 466 -10.52 -6.15 7.62
C GLN A 466 -11.94 -5.63 7.79
N ILE A 467 -12.33 -5.28 9.02
CA ILE A 467 -13.68 -4.84 9.36
C ILE A 467 -13.62 -3.49 10.09
N PRO A 468 -14.67 -2.65 10.00
CA PRO A 468 -14.73 -1.41 10.76
C PRO A 468 -14.58 -1.64 12.27
N PRO A 469 -13.90 -0.76 13.02
CA PRO A 469 -13.81 -0.88 14.47
C PRO A 469 -15.18 -0.84 15.15
N THR A 470 -16.17 -0.20 14.57
CA THR A 470 -17.57 -0.16 15.06
C THR A 470 -18.39 -1.40 14.70
N ASN A 471 -17.81 -2.40 13.99
CA ASN A 471 -18.49 -3.65 13.73
C ASN A 471 -18.73 -4.43 15.03
N PRO A 472 -19.92 -5.03 15.27
CA PRO A 472 -20.20 -5.75 16.53
C PRO A 472 -19.22 -6.87 16.88
N ILE A 473 -18.60 -7.52 15.87
CA ILE A 473 -17.56 -8.53 16.11
C ILE A 473 -16.25 -7.85 16.52
N ALA A 474 -15.86 -6.75 15.84
CA ALA A 474 -14.67 -5.99 16.22
C ALA A 474 -14.79 -5.45 17.65
N MET A 475 -15.92 -4.84 18.00
CA MET A 475 -16.20 -4.35 19.36
C MET A 475 -16.15 -5.46 20.40
N PHE A 476 -16.64 -6.66 20.09
CA PHE A 476 -16.51 -7.82 20.99
C PHE A 476 -15.04 -8.24 21.16
N LEU A 477 -14.22 -8.08 20.14
CA LEU A 477 -12.78 -8.38 20.14
C LEU A 477 -11.93 -7.23 20.70
N GLY A 478 -12.52 -6.19 21.28
CA GLY A 478 -11.82 -5.10 21.95
C GLY A 478 -11.70 -3.81 21.14
N ALA A 479 -12.30 -3.73 19.93
CA ALA A 479 -12.27 -2.49 19.16
C ALA A 479 -13.08 -1.39 19.83
N GLU A 480 -12.60 -0.16 19.76
CA GLU A 480 -13.28 1.07 20.13
C GLU A 480 -13.40 2.00 18.92
N ALA A 481 -14.24 3.03 19.03
CA ALA A 481 -14.28 4.09 18.01
C ALA A 481 -12.92 4.81 17.98
N LEU A 482 -12.44 5.12 16.77
CA LEU A 482 -11.13 5.77 16.63
C LEU A 482 -11.14 7.21 17.15
N ASN A 483 -10.05 7.59 17.79
CA ASN A 483 -9.71 8.95 18.21
C ASN A 483 -8.58 9.51 17.35
N SER A 484 -8.23 10.79 17.56
CA SER A 484 -7.01 11.37 16.97
C SER A 484 -5.75 10.68 17.48
N GLU A 485 -4.71 10.69 16.66
CA GLU A 485 -3.33 10.47 17.07
C GLU A 485 -2.76 11.83 17.50
N ASP A 486 -2.08 11.90 18.60
CA ASP A 486 -1.43 13.12 19.08
C ASP A 486 0.09 12.97 19.00
N SER A 487 0.81 14.05 18.71
CA SER A 487 2.27 13.99 18.60
C SER A 487 2.96 15.15 19.31
N LYS A 488 4.17 14.86 19.82
CA LYS A 488 5.13 15.83 20.31
C LYS A 488 6.41 15.68 19.52
N ASN A 489 6.89 16.77 18.95
CA ASN A 489 8.04 16.76 18.06
C ASN A 489 9.08 17.74 18.57
N PHE A 490 10.30 17.27 18.72
CA PHE A 490 11.48 18.08 19.01
C PHE A 490 12.50 17.93 17.91
N SER A 491 13.14 19.02 17.49
CA SER A 491 14.32 18.97 16.64
C SER A 491 15.37 19.98 17.05
N ALA A 492 16.65 19.63 16.85
CA ALA A 492 17.78 20.53 17.06
C ALA A 492 18.87 20.18 16.05
N GLY A 493 19.48 21.20 15.46
CA GLY A 493 20.51 20.98 14.46
C GLY A 493 21.36 22.20 14.19
N PHE A 494 22.28 22.05 13.24
CA PHE A 494 23.12 23.14 12.77
C PHE A 494 23.31 23.07 11.25
N VAL A 495 23.59 24.24 10.69
CA VAL A 495 24.06 24.42 9.31
C VAL A 495 25.42 25.09 9.39
N TRP A 496 26.41 24.49 8.71
CA TRP A 496 27.76 24.94 8.74
C TRP A 496 28.41 25.01 7.35
N ASP A 497 28.72 26.20 6.89
CA ASP A 497 29.50 26.45 5.71
C ASP A 497 31.01 26.38 6.10
N ILE A 498 31.59 25.17 6.06
CA ILE A 498 32.98 24.92 6.47
C ILE A 498 33.94 25.73 5.60
N THR A 499 33.63 25.79 4.32
CA THR A 499 34.26 26.67 3.31
C THR A 499 33.16 27.11 2.34
N PRO A 500 33.38 28.08 1.45
CA PRO A 500 32.41 28.45 0.42
C PRO A 500 31.94 27.29 -0.45
N ASP A 501 32.74 26.21 -0.53
CA ASP A 501 32.48 25.05 -1.38
C ASP A 501 31.97 23.84 -0.58
N ILE A 502 31.94 23.90 0.76
CA ILE A 502 31.51 22.77 1.63
C ILE A 502 30.43 23.24 2.60
N ASN A 503 29.23 22.71 2.42
CA ASN A 503 28.12 22.90 3.35
C ASN A 503 27.81 21.58 4.07
N VAL A 504 27.52 21.65 5.36
CA VAL A 504 27.08 20.50 6.19
C VAL A 504 25.89 20.89 7.03
N THR A 505 24.86 20.07 7.00
CA THR A 505 23.67 20.18 7.84
C THR A 505 23.53 18.91 8.66
N VAL A 506 23.31 19.07 9.96
CA VAL A 506 22.99 17.95 10.86
C VAL A 506 21.78 18.34 11.68
N ASP A 507 20.80 17.44 11.72
CA ASP A 507 19.59 17.60 12.52
C ASP A 507 19.33 16.32 13.33
N TYR A 508 19.12 16.47 14.61
CA TYR A 508 18.53 15.50 15.51
C TYR A 508 17.03 15.75 15.57
N PHE A 509 16.25 14.70 15.61
CA PHE A 509 14.82 14.78 15.85
C PHE A 509 14.32 13.66 16.77
N GLU A 510 13.25 13.96 17.50
CA GLU A 510 12.51 13.03 18.33
C GLU A 510 11.00 13.30 18.13
N ILE A 511 10.27 12.25 17.79
CA ILE A 511 8.85 12.29 17.45
C ILE A 511 8.14 11.26 18.31
N GLU A 512 7.40 11.71 19.31
CA GLU A 512 6.51 10.91 20.13
C GLU A 512 5.11 10.95 19.50
N VAL A 513 4.48 9.78 19.29
CA VAL A 513 3.11 9.66 18.80
C VAL A 513 2.31 8.84 19.79
N GLU A 514 1.35 9.48 20.46
CA GLU A 514 0.38 8.86 21.36
C GLU A 514 -0.89 8.46 20.58
N ASP A 515 -1.64 7.48 21.08
CA ASP A 515 -2.90 7.00 20.49
C ASP A 515 -2.79 6.67 18.98
N ARG A 516 -1.68 6.11 18.56
CA ARG A 516 -1.37 5.86 17.15
C ARG A 516 -2.37 4.89 16.51
N ILE A 517 -2.96 5.30 15.38
CA ILE A 517 -3.91 4.48 14.62
C ILE A 517 -3.15 3.43 13.82
N SER A 518 -3.33 2.18 14.18
CA SER A 518 -2.77 1.05 13.44
C SER A 518 -3.80 -0.06 13.28
N GLN A 519 -3.50 -0.95 12.36
CA GLN A 519 -4.26 -2.17 12.19
C GLN A 519 -3.79 -3.21 13.21
N THR A 520 -4.71 -3.86 13.91
CA THR A 520 -4.39 -5.00 14.77
C THR A 520 -3.70 -6.12 14.01
N GLY A 521 -3.07 -7.03 14.71
CA GLY A 521 -2.67 -8.32 14.17
C GLY A 521 -3.86 -9.11 13.60
N SER A 522 -3.58 -10.31 13.09
CA SER A 522 -4.64 -11.24 12.67
C SER A 522 -5.25 -11.91 13.91
N ILE A 523 -6.49 -11.57 14.24
CA ILE A 523 -7.25 -12.15 15.36
C ILE A 523 -8.04 -13.34 14.83
N THR A 524 -7.77 -14.54 15.32
CA THR A 524 -8.45 -15.75 14.87
C THR A 524 -9.92 -15.76 15.29
N ILE A 525 -10.79 -16.03 14.34
CA ILE A 525 -12.26 -16.11 14.54
C ILE A 525 -12.84 -17.43 14.05
N SER A 526 -12.07 -18.24 13.36
CA SER A 526 -12.51 -19.49 12.73
C SER A 526 -12.96 -20.49 13.75
N ASN A 527 -13.50 -20.95 14.41
CA ASN A 527 -13.95 -21.86 15.45
C ASN A 527 -14.44 -21.14 16.73
N GLU A 528 -14.42 -19.81 16.72
CA GLU A 528 -14.92 -19.03 17.85
C GLU A 528 -16.45 -18.91 17.79
N ALA A 529 -17.11 -19.12 18.92
CA ALA A 529 -18.56 -19.05 19.01
C ALA A 529 -19.07 -17.62 18.76
N VAL A 530 -20.26 -17.49 18.18
CA VAL A 530 -20.94 -16.20 18.01
C VAL A 530 -21.14 -15.51 19.37
N PRO A 531 -20.62 -14.29 19.57
CA PRO A 531 -20.70 -13.60 20.85
C PRO A 531 -22.12 -13.35 21.33
N ALA A 532 -22.34 -13.38 22.64
CA ALA A 532 -23.62 -13.04 23.22
C ALA A 532 -23.98 -11.58 22.89
N GLY A 533 -25.22 -11.34 22.45
CA GLY A 533 -25.70 -9.98 22.11
C GLY A 533 -25.51 -9.56 20.65
N VAL A 534 -24.64 -10.22 19.87
CA VAL A 534 -24.54 -9.95 18.43
C VAL A 534 -25.71 -10.59 17.66
N ALA A 535 -26.36 -9.83 16.79
CA ALA A 535 -27.59 -10.25 16.08
C ALA A 535 -27.27 -11.12 14.86
N CYS A 536 -26.91 -12.39 15.09
CA CYS A 536 -26.63 -13.38 14.05
C CYS A 536 -27.44 -14.67 14.29
N PRO A 537 -28.77 -14.64 14.12
CA PRO A 537 -29.65 -15.80 14.42
C PRO A 537 -29.35 -17.01 13.53
N LEU A 538 -28.99 -16.82 12.25
CA LEU A 538 -28.71 -17.92 11.32
C LEU A 538 -27.39 -18.60 11.69
N ALA A 539 -26.34 -17.82 11.95
CA ALA A 539 -25.06 -18.35 12.39
C ALA A 539 -25.19 -19.11 13.73
N ARG A 540 -26.01 -18.63 14.68
CA ARG A 540 -26.27 -19.31 15.95
C ARG A 540 -27.08 -20.61 15.81
N ALA A 541 -27.98 -20.68 14.82
CA ALA A 541 -28.75 -21.88 14.55
C ALA A 541 -27.93 -22.98 13.86
N ASN A 542 -26.79 -22.64 13.29
CA ASN A 542 -25.91 -23.59 12.64
C ASN A 542 -25.08 -24.36 13.70
N PRO A 543 -25.07 -25.71 13.67
CA PRO A 543 -24.28 -26.53 14.62
C PRO A 543 -22.76 -26.21 14.64
N ILE A 544 -22.26 -25.71 13.52
CA ILE A 544 -20.87 -25.23 13.38
C ILE A 544 -20.79 -23.70 13.36
N GLY A 545 -21.83 -23.03 13.89
CA GLY A 545 -21.94 -21.58 13.88
C GLY A 545 -20.78 -20.91 14.63
N ASN A 546 -20.13 -19.99 13.96
CA ASN A 546 -18.97 -19.27 14.47
C ASN A 546 -19.02 -17.78 14.07
N MET A 547 -18.05 -17.02 14.53
CA MET A 547 -17.96 -15.59 14.21
C MET A 547 -17.84 -15.32 12.71
N SER A 548 -17.18 -16.19 11.94
CA SER A 548 -17.03 -16.05 10.49
C SER A 548 -18.37 -16.08 9.78
N LEU A 549 -19.27 -17.02 10.15
CA LEU A 549 -20.65 -17.09 9.63
C LEU A 549 -21.46 -15.89 10.07
N CYS A 550 -21.24 -15.40 11.29
CA CYS A 550 -21.91 -14.19 11.78
C CYS A 550 -21.51 -12.95 10.97
N LEU A 551 -20.24 -12.76 10.65
CA LEU A 551 -19.78 -11.66 9.78
C LEU A 551 -20.41 -11.73 8.39
N GLN A 552 -20.59 -12.93 7.85
CA GLN A 552 -21.28 -13.11 6.57
C GLN A 552 -22.76 -12.73 6.66
N GLU A 553 -23.44 -13.09 7.75
CA GLU A 553 -24.83 -12.67 8.03
C GLU A 553 -24.95 -11.15 8.19
N LEU A 554 -23.91 -10.51 8.74
CA LEU A 554 -23.79 -9.04 8.85
C LEU A 554 -23.45 -8.36 7.52
N GLY A 555 -23.33 -9.11 6.42
CA GLY A 555 -23.24 -8.58 5.06
C GLY A 555 -21.82 -8.47 4.50
N ILE A 556 -20.84 -9.15 5.07
CA ILE A 556 -19.47 -9.22 4.55
C ILE A 556 -19.35 -10.45 3.64
N PRO A 557 -19.28 -10.29 2.30
CA PRO A 557 -19.19 -11.41 1.38
C PRO A 557 -17.89 -12.19 1.58
N GLY A 558 -17.97 -13.51 1.52
CA GLY A 558 -16.82 -14.40 1.72
C GLY A 558 -16.38 -14.53 3.18
N ALA A 559 -17.08 -13.91 4.13
CA ALA A 559 -16.70 -13.97 5.53
C ALA A 559 -16.83 -15.38 6.15
N ALA A 560 -17.63 -16.28 5.60
CA ALA A 560 -17.73 -17.65 6.09
C ALA A 560 -16.38 -18.41 6.03
N ASP A 561 -15.51 -18.03 5.10
CA ASP A 561 -14.19 -18.64 4.93
C ASP A 561 -13.09 -17.90 5.71
N LEU A 562 -13.44 -16.84 6.44
CA LEU A 562 -12.44 -16.09 7.21
C LEU A 562 -11.89 -16.95 8.35
N THR A 563 -10.58 -17.01 8.40
CA THR A 563 -9.86 -17.59 9.54
C THR A 563 -9.58 -16.55 10.60
N SER A 564 -9.38 -15.29 10.18
CA SER A 564 -9.06 -14.19 11.06
C SER A 564 -9.66 -12.87 10.58
N VAL A 565 -9.74 -11.91 11.50
CA VAL A 565 -10.08 -10.51 11.22
C VAL A 565 -9.01 -9.58 11.75
N SER A 566 -9.03 -8.34 11.27
CA SER A 566 -8.30 -7.21 11.82
C SER A 566 -9.14 -5.96 11.70
N PHE A 567 -8.85 -4.97 12.52
CA PHE A 567 -9.49 -3.66 12.52
C PHE A 567 -8.49 -2.58 12.90
N TYR A 568 -8.83 -1.33 12.69
CA TYR A 568 -8.02 -0.22 13.18
C TYR A 568 -8.30 0.04 14.66
N THR A 569 -7.26 0.45 15.39
CA THR A 569 -7.29 0.77 16.83
C THR A 569 -6.29 1.86 17.16
N ASN A 570 -6.48 2.59 18.27
CA ASN A 570 -5.54 3.58 18.81
C ASN A 570 -4.68 2.98 19.94
N ASP A 571 -4.22 1.77 19.79
CA ASP A 571 -3.74 0.92 20.90
C ASP A 571 -2.24 0.99 21.15
N PHE A 572 -1.48 1.95 20.56
CA PHE A 572 -0.06 2.00 20.86
C PHE A 572 0.56 3.39 20.73
N GLU A 573 1.67 3.54 21.40
CA GLU A 573 2.49 4.73 21.43
C GLU A 573 3.85 4.40 20.82
N THR A 574 4.45 5.34 20.12
CA THR A 574 5.77 5.17 19.53
C THR A 574 6.62 6.41 19.71
N THR A 575 7.91 6.18 19.98
CA THR A 575 8.93 7.22 19.93
C THR A 575 9.87 6.91 18.76
N THR A 576 10.03 7.87 17.85
CA THR A 576 10.98 7.79 16.74
C THR A 576 12.06 8.84 16.93
N THR A 577 13.30 8.39 17.06
CA THR A 577 14.49 9.22 17.23
C THR A 577 15.38 9.09 16.01
N GLY A 578 16.00 10.17 15.54
CA GLY A 578 16.89 10.08 14.41
C GLY A 578 17.87 11.24 14.29
N ILE A 579 18.84 11.03 13.41
CA ILE A 579 19.83 12.02 12.99
C ILE A 579 19.90 12.02 11.46
N ASP A 580 19.68 13.19 10.88
CA ASP A 580 19.91 13.45 9.48
C ASP A 580 21.22 14.23 9.28
N LEU A 581 22.07 13.74 8.39
CA LEU A 581 23.26 14.43 7.95
C LEU A 581 23.21 14.63 6.44
N VAL A 582 23.36 15.86 5.99
CA VAL A 582 23.52 16.20 4.57
C VAL A 582 24.78 17.03 4.42
N ALA A 583 25.66 16.62 3.52
CA ALA A 583 26.87 17.37 3.16
C ALA A 583 26.95 17.55 1.65
N SER A 584 27.31 18.73 1.19
CA SER A 584 27.62 19.01 -0.20
C SER A 584 29.03 19.59 -0.33
N TRP A 585 29.71 19.17 -1.37
CA TRP A 585 31.05 19.65 -1.68
C TRP A 585 31.18 19.91 -3.18
N ASP A 586 31.38 21.18 -3.53
CA ASP A 586 31.68 21.59 -4.90
C ASP A 586 33.21 21.51 -5.15
N LEU A 587 33.56 20.86 -6.24
CA LEU A 587 34.93 20.50 -6.60
C LEU A 587 35.30 21.16 -7.93
N ASP A 588 36.36 21.91 -7.94
CA ASP A 588 36.96 22.46 -9.18
C ASP A 588 38.24 21.66 -9.53
N TRP A 589 38.14 20.92 -10.66
CA TRP A 589 39.25 20.12 -11.20
C TRP A 589 40.06 20.86 -12.27
N GLY A 590 39.87 22.18 -12.42
CA GLY A 590 40.48 23.02 -13.45
C GLY A 590 40.13 22.55 -14.86
N ASP A 591 41.15 22.26 -15.69
CA ASP A 591 40.93 21.81 -17.07
C ASP A 591 40.18 20.46 -17.20
N MET A 592 40.03 19.74 -16.11
CA MET A 592 39.29 18.49 -16.09
C MET A 592 37.80 18.68 -15.73
N GLY A 593 37.34 19.92 -15.60
CA GLY A 593 35.93 20.23 -15.31
C GLY A 593 35.64 20.49 -13.84
N SER A 594 34.36 20.33 -13.46
CA SER A 594 33.91 20.51 -12.08
C SER A 594 33.16 19.27 -11.58
N GLY A 595 33.03 19.18 -10.29
CA GLY A 595 32.26 18.08 -9.68
C GLY A 595 31.46 18.59 -8.50
N ASN A 596 30.41 17.80 -8.14
CA ASN A 596 29.63 18.04 -6.93
C ASN A 596 29.42 16.70 -6.23
N LEU A 597 29.87 16.59 -4.98
CA LEU A 597 29.66 15.45 -4.11
C LEU A 597 28.56 15.79 -3.11
N ILE A 598 27.49 15.00 -3.09
CA ILE A 598 26.41 15.09 -2.11
C ILE A 598 26.38 13.80 -1.32
N ALA A 599 26.46 13.92 0.02
CA ALA A 599 26.33 12.82 0.95
C ALA A 599 25.11 13.08 1.84
N ALA A 600 24.14 12.19 1.81
CA ALA A 600 23.02 12.17 2.74
C ALA A 600 23.06 10.86 3.52
N TRP A 601 22.99 10.97 4.85
CA TRP A 601 22.94 9.83 5.75
C TRP A 601 21.86 10.06 6.81
N ASN A 602 21.08 9.04 7.05
CA ASN A 602 20.01 9.02 8.04
C ASN A 602 20.24 7.84 8.98
N TRP A 603 20.19 8.08 10.28
CA TRP A 603 19.97 7.09 11.30
C TRP A 603 18.61 7.33 11.93
N THR A 604 17.77 6.31 12.01
CA THR A 604 16.42 6.41 12.58
C THR A 604 16.08 5.11 13.32
N GLU A 605 15.71 5.26 14.58
CA GLU A 605 15.22 4.19 15.44
C GLU A 605 13.78 4.51 15.87
N THR A 606 12.91 3.50 15.81
CA THR A 606 11.53 3.61 16.30
C THR A 606 11.32 2.60 17.41
N GLU A 607 10.90 3.05 18.58
CA GLU A 607 10.52 2.23 19.72
C GLU A 607 8.98 2.24 19.86
N VAL A 608 8.40 1.11 20.23
CA VAL A 608 7.00 0.99 20.65
C VAL A 608 6.94 1.07 22.16
N ASP A 609 6.56 2.22 22.69
CA ASP A 609 6.58 2.51 24.13
C ASP A 609 5.47 1.78 24.88
N ASN A 610 4.31 1.63 24.24
CA ASN A 610 3.15 0.94 24.76
C ASN A 610 2.42 0.24 23.61
N ALA A 611 2.13 -1.03 23.77
CA ALA A 611 1.33 -1.81 22.81
C ALA A 611 0.11 -2.38 23.54
N GLY A 612 -1.09 -2.09 23.03
CA GLY A 612 -2.31 -2.69 23.52
C GLY A 612 -2.34 -4.21 23.30
N SER A 613 -3.24 -4.90 23.98
CA SER A 613 -3.37 -6.37 23.94
C SER A 613 -3.68 -6.92 22.54
N GLU A 614 -4.24 -6.08 21.67
CA GLU A 614 -4.66 -6.47 20.31
C GLU A 614 -3.54 -6.28 19.27
N VAL A 615 -2.43 -5.66 19.63
CA VAL A 615 -1.25 -5.53 18.80
C VAL A 615 -0.37 -6.76 18.96
N SER A 616 -0.21 -7.53 17.91
CA SER A 616 0.62 -8.76 17.96
C SER A 616 2.12 -8.45 18.02
N ARG A 617 2.90 -9.34 18.65
CA ARG A 617 4.36 -9.21 18.71
C ARG A 617 5.00 -8.98 17.33
N ASN A 618 4.61 -9.74 16.32
CA ASN A 618 5.16 -9.56 14.97
C ASN A 618 4.92 -8.16 14.41
N ARG A 619 3.81 -7.53 14.78
CA ARG A 619 3.52 -6.15 14.38
C ARG A 619 4.48 -5.17 15.06
N VAL A 620 4.75 -5.35 16.36
CA VAL A 620 5.70 -4.52 17.11
C VAL A 620 7.10 -4.67 16.54
N VAL A 621 7.62 -5.90 16.40
CA VAL A 621 8.94 -6.18 15.82
C VAL A 621 9.07 -5.56 14.42
N SER A 622 8.02 -5.66 13.60
CA SER A 622 8.04 -5.06 12.26
C SER A 622 7.99 -3.52 12.31
N LEU A 623 7.34 -2.90 13.28
CA LEU A 623 7.33 -1.44 13.42
C LEU A 623 8.70 -0.91 13.85
N GLU A 624 9.39 -1.63 14.73
CA GLU A 624 10.70 -1.25 15.26
C GLU A 624 11.84 -1.54 14.26
N ASN A 625 11.76 -2.66 13.50
CA ASN A 625 12.92 -3.20 12.80
C ASN A 625 12.72 -3.41 11.29
N PHE A 626 11.53 -3.14 10.74
CA PHE A 626 11.25 -3.36 9.30
C PHE A 626 12.05 -2.43 8.39
N ASN A 627 12.29 -1.21 8.82
CA ASN A 627 13.12 -0.27 8.09
C ASN A 627 14.56 -0.32 8.61
N PRO A 628 15.57 -0.40 7.73
CA PRO A 628 16.97 -0.28 8.15
C PRO A 628 17.19 0.99 8.97
N GLU A 629 17.84 0.88 10.12
CA GLU A 629 18.14 2.03 10.97
C GLU A 629 19.07 3.01 10.29
N ASN A 630 20.10 2.52 9.61
CA ASN A 630 21.05 3.34 8.87
C ASN A 630 20.80 3.27 7.36
N ARG A 631 20.68 4.42 6.74
CA ARG A 631 20.54 4.56 5.28
C ARG A 631 21.42 5.69 4.79
N GLY A 632 22.11 5.47 3.68
CA GLY A 632 22.99 6.48 3.09
C GLY A 632 22.80 6.60 1.59
N VAL A 633 22.95 7.81 1.07
CA VAL A 633 22.99 8.10 -0.37
C VAL A 633 24.17 9.04 -0.63
N PHE A 634 25.15 8.55 -1.38
CA PHE A 634 26.33 9.30 -1.75
C PHE A 634 26.32 9.48 -3.27
N THR A 635 26.19 10.71 -3.75
CA THR A 635 26.10 11.02 -5.17
C THR A 635 27.26 11.93 -5.58
N TYR A 636 28.03 11.51 -6.58
CA TYR A 636 29.02 12.32 -7.24
C TYR A 636 28.56 12.63 -8.66
N ASN A 637 28.47 13.92 -8.99
CA ASN A 637 28.30 14.41 -10.35
C ASN A 637 29.63 15.00 -10.83
N HIS A 638 30.01 14.69 -12.07
CA HIS A 638 31.15 15.28 -12.74
C HIS A 638 30.72 15.93 -14.04
N PHE A 639 31.10 17.18 -14.25
CA PHE A 639 30.77 17.96 -15.43
C PHE A 639 32.06 18.25 -16.20
N TYR A 640 32.10 17.82 -17.47
CA TYR A 640 33.24 18.06 -18.35
C TYR A 640 32.75 18.44 -19.76
N ASN A 641 32.89 19.70 -20.14
CA ASN A 641 32.32 20.26 -21.36
C ASN A 641 30.82 19.93 -21.43
N ASP A 642 30.39 19.28 -22.51
CA ASP A 642 28.98 18.87 -22.77
C ASP A 642 28.59 17.55 -22.10
N PHE A 643 29.50 16.95 -21.32
CA PHE A 643 29.26 15.69 -20.61
C PHE A 643 28.95 15.89 -19.15
N ARG A 644 27.99 15.10 -18.63
CA ARG A 644 27.76 14.90 -17.22
C ARG A 644 27.83 13.40 -16.90
N PHE A 645 28.57 13.05 -15.86
CA PHE A 645 28.66 11.71 -15.30
C PHE A 645 28.13 11.73 -13.89
N LEU A 646 27.30 10.73 -13.55
CA LEU A 646 26.79 10.51 -12.19
C LEU A 646 27.21 9.13 -11.73
N ALA A 647 27.70 9.05 -10.49
CA ALA A 647 27.87 7.83 -9.74
C ALA A 647 27.16 7.98 -8.39
N ARG A 648 26.35 7.01 -8.01
CA ARG A 648 25.60 7.03 -6.76
C ARG A 648 25.76 5.70 -6.04
N LEU A 649 26.06 5.77 -4.75
CA LEU A 649 26.04 4.66 -3.82
C LEU A 649 24.86 4.86 -2.88
N ARG A 650 23.99 3.86 -2.79
CA ARG A 650 22.92 3.76 -1.79
C ARG A 650 23.28 2.63 -0.84
N THR A 651 23.26 2.89 0.47
CA THR A 651 23.58 1.90 1.48
C THR A 651 22.37 1.68 2.39
N TYR A 652 22.14 0.44 2.77
CA TYR A 652 21.08 0.01 3.66
C TYR A 652 21.67 -0.92 4.72
N ASP A 653 21.26 -0.73 5.97
CA ASP A 653 21.58 -1.62 7.08
C ASP A 653 20.65 -2.84 7.11
N ASP A 654 20.86 -3.73 8.05
CA ASP A 654 20.02 -4.91 8.28
C ASP A 654 18.58 -4.51 8.63
N TRP A 655 17.61 -5.40 8.34
CA TRP A 655 16.22 -5.22 8.72
C TRP A 655 15.57 -6.54 9.13
N ILE A 656 14.45 -6.47 9.87
CA ILE A 656 13.78 -7.64 10.43
C ILE A 656 12.29 -7.56 10.15
N VAL A 657 11.73 -8.70 9.73
CA VAL A 657 10.28 -8.92 9.63
C VAL A 657 9.87 -9.88 10.73
N GLY A 658 9.02 -9.43 11.65
CA GLY A 658 8.56 -10.25 12.78
C GLY A 658 7.81 -11.51 12.33
N ASP A 659 7.98 -12.59 13.05
CA ASP A 659 7.31 -13.86 12.77
C ASP A 659 5.79 -13.78 12.95
N TRP A 660 5.05 -14.37 12.01
CA TRP A 660 3.59 -14.37 11.95
C TRP A 660 2.93 -15.48 12.77
N SER A 661 3.67 -16.50 13.17
CA SER A 661 3.12 -17.72 13.79
C SER A 661 2.62 -17.52 15.22
N GLY A 662 3.06 -16.47 15.90
CA GLY A 662 2.68 -16.20 17.29
C GLY A 662 3.24 -17.25 18.26
N ASP A 663 4.48 -17.74 18.04
CA ASP A 663 5.14 -18.64 19.01
C ASP A 663 5.11 -18.03 20.41
N PRO A 664 4.43 -18.65 21.37
CA PRO A 664 4.32 -18.12 22.73
C PRO A 664 5.67 -18.03 23.46
N THR A 665 6.73 -18.71 22.97
CA THR A 665 8.09 -18.60 23.54
C THR A 665 8.79 -17.32 23.09
N LEU A 666 8.37 -16.74 21.96
CA LEU A 666 8.80 -15.43 21.47
C LEU A 666 7.87 -14.32 21.95
N ALA A 667 6.73 -14.65 22.52
CA ALA A 667 5.80 -13.69 23.09
C ALA A 667 6.47 -13.03 24.31
N GLY A 668 7.12 -11.91 24.06
CA GLY A 668 7.43 -10.95 25.12
C GLY A 668 6.13 -10.49 25.75
N SER A 669 6.09 -10.42 27.06
CA SER A 669 4.96 -9.85 27.77
C SER A 669 4.74 -8.40 27.36
N ASN A 670 3.55 -8.09 26.82
CA ASN A 670 2.99 -6.75 26.74
C ASN A 670 3.98 -5.60 26.48
N GLY A 671 4.49 -5.49 25.26
CA GLY A 671 4.96 -4.23 24.73
C GLY A 671 6.33 -3.71 25.11
N THR A 672 7.13 -4.38 25.92
CA THR A 672 8.48 -3.90 26.22
C THR A 672 9.50 -5.03 26.17
N GLY A 673 10.49 -4.88 25.28
CA GLY A 673 11.62 -5.81 25.15
C GLY A 673 11.26 -7.09 24.40
N HIS A 674 11.26 -7.03 23.07
CA HIS A 674 11.07 -8.21 22.24
C HIS A 674 12.41 -8.91 22.03
N ASN A 675 12.51 -10.17 22.46
CA ASN A 675 13.65 -10.99 22.08
C ASN A 675 13.51 -11.33 20.59
N ILE A 676 14.37 -10.74 19.76
CA ILE A 676 14.51 -11.08 18.36
C ILE A 676 15.26 -12.40 18.28
N ASP A 677 14.74 -13.35 17.49
CA ASP A 677 15.38 -14.65 17.24
C ASP A 677 15.56 -14.89 15.75
N CYS A 678 16.75 -14.55 15.25
CA CYS A 678 17.17 -14.74 13.87
C CYS A 678 17.64 -16.18 13.56
N THR A 679 17.48 -17.15 14.46
CA THR A 679 17.87 -18.52 14.15
C THR A 679 16.95 -19.11 13.09
N PHE A 680 17.54 -19.70 12.03
CA PHE A 680 16.77 -20.33 10.97
C PHE A 680 15.86 -21.44 11.53
N GLY A 681 14.57 -21.38 11.19
CA GLY A 681 13.59 -22.37 11.62
C GLY A 681 12.15 -21.86 11.49
N VAL A 682 11.19 -22.75 11.66
CA VAL A 682 9.77 -22.39 11.75
C VAL A 682 9.57 -21.61 13.05
N TYR A 683 8.79 -20.52 12.99
CA TYR A 683 8.49 -19.64 14.13
C TYR A 683 9.66 -18.76 14.61
N ARG A 684 10.44 -18.21 13.67
CA ARG A 684 11.54 -17.28 13.96
C ARG A 684 11.36 -15.98 13.18
N ASP A 685 11.94 -14.91 13.70
CA ASP A 685 11.96 -13.64 12.98
C ASP A 685 12.78 -13.76 11.70
N ASN A 686 12.32 -13.08 10.66
CA ASN A 686 13.00 -13.05 9.37
C ASN A 686 14.01 -11.90 9.38
N CYS A 687 15.27 -12.21 9.67
CA CYS A 687 16.37 -11.26 9.69
C CYS A 687 17.09 -11.29 8.34
N TYR A 688 17.36 -10.12 7.79
CA TYR A 688 17.96 -9.91 6.49
C TYR A 688 19.15 -8.98 6.60
N ASP A 689 20.19 -9.26 5.82
CA ASP A 689 21.41 -8.45 5.79
C ASP A 689 21.22 -7.19 4.95
N GLY A 690 21.92 -6.11 5.29
CA GLY A 690 21.95 -4.87 4.53
C GLY A 690 22.80 -4.98 3.26
N GLU A 691 22.65 -4.02 2.32
CA GLU A 691 23.33 -4.05 1.03
C GLU A 691 23.73 -2.67 0.52
N ASN A 692 24.68 -2.66 -0.44
CA ASN A 692 25.22 -1.49 -1.11
C ASN A 692 24.86 -1.50 -2.60
N ILE A 693 24.01 -0.58 -3.01
CA ILE A 693 23.51 -0.47 -4.38
C ILE A 693 24.22 0.65 -5.13
N PHE A 694 24.73 0.35 -6.30
CA PHE A 694 25.50 1.31 -7.09
C PHE A 694 24.79 1.68 -8.40
N ASP A 695 24.54 2.98 -8.61
CA ASP A 695 23.88 3.51 -9.81
C ASP A 695 24.87 4.35 -10.60
N VAL A 696 24.78 4.35 -11.93
CA VAL A 696 25.58 5.20 -12.81
C VAL A 696 24.74 5.81 -13.93
N GLU A 697 25.11 7.02 -14.35
CA GLU A 697 24.51 7.68 -15.51
C GLU A 697 25.58 8.50 -16.24
N ALA A 698 25.50 8.52 -17.57
CA ALA A 698 26.28 9.39 -18.43
C ALA A 698 25.33 10.17 -19.35
N ALA A 699 25.49 11.47 -19.41
CA ALA A 699 24.73 12.36 -20.28
C ALA A 699 25.65 13.16 -21.18
N TYR A 700 25.22 13.38 -22.43
CA TYR A 700 25.86 14.23 -23.41
C TYR A 700 24.85 15.23 -23.99
N THR A 701 25.12 16.53 -23.86
CA THR A 701 24.28 17.58 -24.42
C THR A 701 24.84 18.05 -25.75
N TRP A 702 24.09 17.86 -26.82
CA TRP A 702 24.46 18.30 -28.15
C TRP A 702 23.70 19.57 -28.53
N ASN A 703 24.44 20.60 -28.91
CA ASN A 703 23.90 21.86 -29.43
C ASN A 703 22.92 22.57 -28.45
N ASP A 704 23.18 22.44 -27.15
CA ASP A 704 22.41 23.00 -26.01
C ASP A 704 20.94 22.53 -25.90
N ASN A 705 20.42 21.84 -26.91
CA ASN A 705 19.03 21.45 -27.00
C ASN A 705 18.77 19.95 -26.85
N TYR A 706 19.74 19.11 -27.19
CA TYR A 706 19.52 17.64 -27.23
C TYR A 706 20.40 16.97 -26.20
N THR A 707 19.83 16.36 -25.18
CA THR A 707 20.56 15.60 -24.19
C THR A 707 20.30 14.11 -24.33
N PHE A 708 21.36 13.35 -24.64
CA PHE A 708 21.35 11.88 -24.69
C PHE A 708 21.87 11.34 -23.37
N ILE A 709 21.12 10.43 -22.75
CA ILE A 709 21.43 9.90 -21.43
C ILE A 709 21.38 8.38 -21.51
N VAL A 710 22.35 7.73 -20.90
CA VAL A 710 22.36 6.29 -20.66
C VAL A 710 22.72 6.02 -19.21
N GLY A 711 22.11 5.04 -18.60
CA GLY A 711 22.35 4.74 -17.19
C GLY A 711 21.97 3.33 -16.80
N ALA A 712 22.42 2.96 -15.62
CA ALA A 712 22.04 1.74 -14.93
C ALA A 712 21.73 2.07 -13.45
N ASN A 713 20.56 1.70 -13.01
CA ASN A 713 20.26 1.63 -11.58
C ASN A 713 20.64 0.23 -11.11
N ASN A 714 21.29 0.12 -9.95
CA ASN A 714 21.76 -1.15 -9.42
C ASN A 714 22.70 -1.87 -10.43
N LEU A 715 23.79 -1.18 -10.81
CA LEU A 715 24.72 -1.61 -11.84
C LEU A 715 25.29 -3.04 -11.66
N PHE A 716 25.41 -3.49 -10.41
CA PHE A 716 25.98 -4.80 -10.07
C PHE A 716 24.95 -5.89 -9.91
N ASP A 717 23.67 -5.61 -10.25
CA ASP A 717 22.56 -6.56 -10.23
C ASP A 717 22.34 -7.21 -8.85
N GLU A 718 22.42 -6.39 -7.80
CA GLU A 718 22.10 -6.87 -6.46
C GLU A 718 20.61 -7.19 -6.38
N GLU A 719 20.33 -8.47 -6.30
CA GLU A 719 18.95 -8.99 -6.19
C GLU A 719 18.43 -8.79 -4.76
N GLY A 720 17.12 -9.01 -4.57
CA GLY A 720 16.52 -8.99 -3.23
C GLY A 720 17.00 -10.16 -2.36
N GLU A 721 16.84 -10.00 -1.05
CA GLU A 721 17.09 -11.08 -0.12
C GLU A 721 16.14 -12.26 -0.34
N LYS A 722 16.66 -13.48 -0.26
CA LYS A 722 15.87 -14.69 -0.51
C LYS A 722 14.78 -14.86 0.53
N ALA A 723 13.56 -15.10 0.06
CA ALA A 723 12.45 -15.40 0.96
C ALA A 723 12.74 -16.64 1.82
N ILE A 724 12.62 -16.50 3.12
CA ILE A 724 13.01 -17.55 4.11
C ILE A 724 12.18 -18.83 3.92
N ASP A 725 10.90 -18.72 3.56
CA ASP A 725 10.03 -19.87 3.28
C ASP A 725 10.49 -20.73 2.07
N ASN A 726 11.37 -20.21 1.23
CA ASN A 726 11.99 -20.94 0.12
C ASN A 726 13.38 -21.51 0.46
N MET A 727 14.00 -21.12 1.57
CA MET A 727 15.36 -21.54 1.91
C MET A 727 15.42 -22.98 2.41
N ASP A 728 14.37 -23.49 3.05
CA ASP A 728 14.28 -24.85 3.57
C ASP A 728 13.68 -25.85 2.55
N GLY A 729 13.15 -25.36 1.42
CA GLY A 729 12.56 -26.18 0.36
C GLY A 729 11.23 -26.82 0.72
N THR A 730 10.61 -26.47 1.84
CA THR A 730 9.41 -27.16 2.34
C THR A 730 8.12 -26.66 1.74
N ILE A 731 7.94 -25.35 1.53
CA ILE A 731 6.73 -24.81 0.89
C ILE A 731 7.06 -23.48 0.23
N GLY A 732 7.38 -23.48 -1.03
CA GLY A 732 7.55 -22.20 -1.70
C GLY A 732 6.22 -21.45 -1.76
N SER A 733 6.16 -20.24 -1.21
CA SER A 733 5.11 -19.26 -1.50
C SER A 733 5.10 -18.91 -2.99
N GLY A 734 6.16 -19.28 -3.71
CA GLY A 734 6.43 -18.91 -5.09
C GLY A 734 7.28 -17.65 -5.24
N ASN A 735 7.66 -17.03 -4.12
CA ASN A 735 8.58 -15.89 -4.10
C ASN A 735 10.03 -16.37 -4.12
N LYS A 736 10.86 -15.82 -5.01
CA LYS A 736 12.31 -16.02 -4.97
C LYS A 736 12.92 -15.15 -3.87
N TYR A 737 12.48 -13.91 -3.76
CA TYR A 737 12.96 -12.91 -2.82
C TYR A 737 11.84 -12.42 -1.89
N THR A 738 12.22 -11.85 -0.76
CA THR A 738 11.26 -11.17 0.10
C THR A 738 10.83 -9.82 -0.52
N GLY A 739 9.53 -9.57 -0.54
CA GLY A 739 8.98 -8.30 -1.01
C GLY A 739 9.29 -7.10 -0.10
N SER A 740 9.90 -7.34 1.07
CA SER A 740 10.31 -6.31 2.02
C SER A 740 11.71 -5.75 1.77
N THR A 741 12.44 -6.24 0.76
CA THR A 741 13.80 -5.78 0.41
C THR A 741 13.82 -4.27 0.15
N PRO A 742 14.60 -3.46 0.91
CA PRO A 742 14.55 -2.00 0.83
C PRO A 742 14.98 -1.40 -0.53
N TRP A 743 15.85 -2.08 -1.28
CA TRP A 743 16.29 -1.68 -2.63
C TRP A 743 15.48 -2.28 -3.76
N GLY A 744 14.47 -3.11 -3.44
CA GLY A 744 13.64 -3.82 -4.42
C GLY A 744 14.19 -5.21 -4.76
N ILE A 745 13.38 -5.98 -5.50
CA ILE A 745 13.68 -7.38 -5.84
C ILE A 745 14.04 -7.57 -7.32
N GLU A 746 14.03 -6.49 -8.11
CA GLU A 746 14.02 -6.58 -9.56
C GLU A 746 15.42 -6.67 -10.18
N GLY A 747 16.49 -6.37 -9.42
CA GLY A 747 17.87 -6.37 -9.91
C GLY A 747 18.25 -5.11 -10.72
N ALA A 748 19.20 -5.24 -11.63
CA ALA A 748 19.71 -4.14 -12.44
C ALA A 748 18.69 -3.65 -13.48
N PHE A 749 18.53 -2.33 -13.59
CA PHE A 749 17.69 -1.68 -14.58
C PHE A 749 18.51 -0.77 -15.49
N TYR A 750 18.57 -1.08 -16.76
CA TYR A 750 19.28 -0.31 -17.79
C TYR A 750 18.33 0.59 -18.54
N TYR A 751 18.75 1.83 -18.82
CA TYR A 751 17.90 2.76 -19.54
C TYR A 751 18.67 3.68 -20.48
N ALA A 752 17.95 4.15 -21.50
CA ALA A 752 18.35 5.26 -22.36
C ALA A 752 17.27 6.33 -22.36
N ARG A 753 17.67 7.60 -22.39
CA ARG A 753 16.76 8.74 -22.35
C ARG A 753 17.23 9.81 -23.36
N LEU A 754 16.29 10.36 -24.08
CA LEU A 754 16.48 11.52 -24.93
C LEU A 754 15.64 12.67 -24.40
N ARG A 755 16.28 13.77 -24.11
CA ARG A 755 15.63 15.04 -23.75
C ARG A 755 15.90 16.08 -24.81
N VAL A 756 14.87 16.88 -25.14
CA VAL A 756 14.95 17.97 -26.10
C VAL A 756 14.33 19.20 -25.47
N ASP A 757 15.07 20.31 -25.41
CA ASP A 757 14.66 21.58 -24.86
C ASP A 757 14.68 22.65 -25.96
N PHE A 758 13.60 23.45 -26.07
CA PHE A 758 13.40 24.48 -27.09
C PHE A 758 13.09 25.84 -26.50
#